data_f1236d339578269cd9c1957319df00dc
#
_entry.id   f1236d339578269cd9c1957319df00dc
#
_cell.length_a   1.000
_cell.length_b   1.000
_cell.length_c   1.000
_cell.angle_alpha   90.00
_cell.angle_beta   90.00
_cell.angle_gamma   90.00
#
_symmetry.space_group_name_H-M   'P 1'
#
loop_
_entity.id
_entity.type
_entity.pdbx_description
1 polymer ?
#
loop_
_entity_poly.entity_id
_entity_poly.type
_entity_poly.pdbx_seq_one_letter_code
_entity_poly.pdbx_strand_id
1 'polypeptide(L)'
;MKCISVIILCAAAMSAADFTNGQAARLVIGQTTFTSQDTNSSDTIVGGISGLAYAADTLFVADANQIGSAPSNNRVLLFGSLSSQLPNPTAKLPFDRKCPVCLGQATVVLGQPDFTTTTENFTASQNNLREPTAVASDGVHLVVADTNHNRVLIWNRIPTTNNAPADVVVGQPDFVSSGLPSGNTPTAKSMRGPQGLWIQNGKLYVADTQNNRILIYNQIPTSNGAAADVVLGEPNFTTAIQPNLAAQTTSATAGNLLNPVAVSSDGTHLFVTDLGYNRVLIWNSIPTTNAAPADVEIGQPDMVSSVANNSYSGTAATSTTDTTDKETAVMCTVSNGIDGYGNPTYPEFCNYTVSFPRFTLAVGNRLFVADGGNDRLMVFNQIPTQNAQPADYVIGQLGGTVTQAPDSTDSLQTPMSMAWDGTNLYVGDTYNTRIMVYSMGANTIPYQGVVNAASLAIFANGSISISGTIQAGDVVTINIGGTASTDSAGNATTIGGVNYTYTVKSTDSFTDTISGVVVNDVIAGLVAAISSSNNGAGDPNVLVTADTPDGEILLTARTSGPNGNNITYFASAAPSSANANADVAAATASANLSGGGDAASVAAGTVVLITGTNLSAGSASADPAQNQLPYDLAGTEVYFDGIQAPLFSVSPTQITAQVPWEVSDTTSVNAFVRSVQGDGSVVVTTPVAVTIVPQNPGIYSQSGTPDPVLPSATVGLVYHGSNAAVGVVSVDGTASAGDSATVTIEERSYTYTVQSGDTLDNIRDALIYLINQDPKVTASAAGVFDRILLTARIQGPEGDNIPFEASSNTGSDVIMTAIGTMLCCSNVAGSLVTPENPALPGEIVYVYATGLGLPVVTDADKTLIQTGIPYPPGSPNTVPVNFVSSLAGGSTADVLSASLLPGTVGIFQVVLHLNSGLPSNPDTTLTIAQDIYVSNVVTFPLTGY
;
A
#
# COMPACT_ATOMS: atom_id res chain seq x y z
N MET A 1 -7.03 38.24 52.41
CA MET A 1 -6.50 37.06 51.72
C MET A 1 -6.84 37.22 50.25
N LYS A 2 -5.84 37.51 49.43
CA LYS A 2 -6.00 37.59 47.96
C LYS A 2 -5.65 36.23 47.41
N CYS A 3 -6.62 35.54 46.82
CA CYS A 3 -6.37 34.35 46.01
C CYS A 3 -5.73 34.76 44.69
N ILE A 4 -4.50 34.36 44.47
CA ILE A 4 -3.83 34.43 43.16
C ILE A 4 -4.20 33.16 42.42
N SER A 5 -5.04 33.27 41.39
CA SER A 5 -5.27 32.20 40.43
C SER A 5 -4.06 32.12 39.52
N VAL A 6 -3.31 31.04 39.63
CA VAL A 6 -2.27 30.67 38.67
C VAL A 6 -2.97 30.04 37.45
N ILE A 7 -3.02 30.79 36.36
CA ILE A 7 -3.38 30.22 35.04
C ILE A 7 -2.14 29.48 34.55
N ILE A 8 -2.18 28.15 34.60
CA ILE A 8 -1.21 27.32 33.88
C ILE A 8 -1.60 27.37 32.41
N LEU A 9 -0.90 28.17 31.60
CA LEU A 9 -0.91 28.05 30.16
C LEU A 9 -0.18 26.74 29.83
N CYS A 10 -0.90 25.69 29.50
CA CYS A 10 -0.34 24.59 28.72
C CYS A 10 -0.06 25.15 27.32
N ALA A 11 1.15 25.63 27.09
CA ALA A 11 1.67 25.75 25.75
C ALA A 11 1.80 24.32 25.21
N ALA A 12 0.94 23.93 24.29
CA ALA A 12 1.19 22.76 23.45
C ALA A 12 2.55 23.01 22.79
N ALA A 13 3.55 22.20 23.11
CA ALA A 13 4.82 22.25 22.44
C ALA A 13 4.53 21.86 20.98
N MET A 14 4.57 22.84 20.08
CA MET A 14 4.61 22.54 18.64
C MET A 14 5.89 21.71 18.44
N SER A 15 5.74 20.47 17.98
CA SER A 15 6.91 19.68 17.61
C SER A 15 7.60 20.41 16.47
N ALA A 16 8.91 20.58 16.55
CA ALA A 16 9.68 21.11 15.44
C ALA A 16 9.47 20.19 14.23
N ALA A 17 9.36 20.78 13.03
CA ALA A 17 9.26 19.99 11.81
C ALA A 17 10.46 19.06 11.67
N ASP A 18 10.23 17.79 11.41
CA ASP A 18 11.26 16.76 11.28
C ASP A 18 10.88 15.70 10.23
N PHE A 19 11.84 14.81 9.92
CA PHE A 19 11.59 13.60 9.16
C PHE A 19 11.06 12.50 10.07
N THR A 20 10.35 11.52 9.48
CA THR A 20 9.80 10.37 10.21
C THR A 20 10.06 9.08 9.44
N ASN A 21 10.08 7.95 10.15
CA ASN A 21 10.16 6.63 9.51
C ASN A 21 9.01 6.43 8.53
N GLY A 22 9.31 5.87 7.35
CA GLY A 22 8.28 5.56 6.35
C GLY A 22 7.59 6.79 5.76
N GLN A 23 8.19 7.96 5.87
CA GLN A 23 7.62 9.17 5.30
C GLN A 23 7.52 9.06 3.78
N ALA A 24 6.36 9.39 3.21
CA ALA A 24 6.20 9.50 1.77
C ALA A 24 6.87 10.77 1.22
N ALA A 25 7.26 10.72 -0.04
CA ALA A 25 7.70 11.92 -0.75
C ALA A 25 6.52 12.87 -0.98
N ARG A 26 6.79 14.16 -0.94
CA ARG A 26 5.80 15.21 -1.18
C ARG A 26 5.57 15.44 -2.67
N LEU A 27 6.63 15.37 -3.48
CA LEU A 27 6.63 15.61 -4.91
C LEU A 27 7.54 14.60 -5.60
N VAL A 28 7.35 14.43 -6.91
CA VAL A 28 8.21 13.66 -7.79
C VAL A 28 8.63 14.52 -8.99
N ILE A 29 9.89 14.38 -9.41
CA ILE A 29 10.44 15.00 -10.63
C ILE A 29 10.90 13.88 -11.56
N GLY A 30 10.67 14.06 -12.86
CA GLY A 30 11.12 13.14 -13.88
C GLY A 30 10.18 12.02 -14.25
N GLN A 31 9.01 11.94 -13.58
CA GLN A 31 7.93 11.01 -13.90
C GLN A 31 6.56 11.70 -13.84
N THR A 32 5.55 11.13 -14.49
CA THR A 32 4.19 11.71 -14.53
C THR A 32 3.37 11.42 -13.27
N THR A 33 3.68 10.33 -12.57
CA THR A 33 3.11 9.95 -11.28
C THR A 33 4.22 9.38 -10.38
N PHE A 34 3.94 9.17 -9.11
CA PHE A 34 4.91 8.50 -8.23
C PHE A 34 5.24 7.07 -8.66
N THR A 35 4.32 6.37 -9.29
CA THR A 35 4.46 4.96 -9.68
C THR A 35 4.80 4.75 -11.16
N SER A 36 4.86 5.82 -11.94
CA SER A 36 5.28 5.73 -13.34
C SER A 36 6.77 5.46 -13.45
N GLN A 37 7.15 4.66 -14.45
CA GLN A 37 8.54 4.34 -14.80
C GLN A 37 8.73 4.54 -16.31
N ASP A 38 8.42 5.74 -16.80
CA ASP A 38 8.60 6.08 -18.21
C ASP A 38 10.10 6.20 -18.52
N THR A 39 10.56 5.52 -19.56
CA THR A 39 11.97 5.49 -19.97
C THR A 39 12.28 6.41 -21.15
N ASN A 40 11.32 7.19 -21.61
CA ASN A 40 11.57 8.18 -22.68
C ASN A 40 12.50 9.30 -22.19
N SER A 41 13.22 9.89 -23.11
CA SER A 41 14.07 11.05 -22.83
C SER A 41 13.37 12.34 -23.26
N SER A 42 13.21 13.26 -22.31
CA SER A 42 12.68 14.62 -22.58
C SER A 42 13.26 15.62 -21.58
N ASP A 43 12.77 16.85 -21.59
CA ASP A 43 13.07 17.87 -20.60
C ASP A 43 12.29 17.68 -19.27
N THR A 44 11.32 16.77 -19.24
CA THR A 44 10.48 16.45 -18.07
C THR A 44 10.63 15.02 -17.58
N ILE A 45 11.16 14.10 -18.39
CA ILE A 45 11.35 12.69 -18.03
C ILE A 45 12.84 12.42 -17.83
N VAL A 46 13.17 11.76 -16.73
CA VAL A 46 14.53 11.30 -16.41
C VAL A 46 14.63 9.78 -16.51
N GLY A 47 15.82 9.28 -16.75
CA GLY A 47 16.12 7.85 -16.66
C GLY A 47 16.67 7.47 -15.29
N GLY A 48 17.61 6.52 -15.25
CA GLY A 48 18.29 6.14 -14.02
C GLY A 48 19.25 7.22 -13.55
N ILE A 49 18.87 7.93 -12.50
CA ILE A 49 19.63 9.05 -11.94
C ILE A 49 20.87 8.51 -11.22
N SER A 50 22.05 9.00 -11.60
CA SER A 50 23.31 8.63 -10.97
C SER A 50 23.84 9.68 -9.99
N GLY A 51 23.55 10.96 -10.21
CA GLY A 51 24.07 12.06 -9.39
C GLY A 51 23.15 13.26 -9.34
N LEU A 52 23.03 13.87 -8.16
CA LEU A 52 22.27 15.10 -7.91
C LEU A 52 23.16 16.16 -7.24
N ALA A 53 22.93 17.41 -7.58
CA ALA A 53 23.45 18.58 -6.85
C ALA A 53 22.45 19.72 -6.93
N TYR A 54 22.44 20.59 -5.91
CA TYR A 54 21.64 21.82 -5.93
C TYR A 54 22.50 23.00 -5.57
N ALA A 55 22.46 24.03 -6.42
CA ALA A 55 23.09 25.31 -6.17
C ALA A 55 22.45 26.39 -7.05
N ALA A 56 22.43 27.65 -6.59
CA ALA A 56 21.94 28.82 -7.31
C ALA A 56 20.54 28.57 -7.94
N ASP A 57 19.60 28.07 -7.14
CA ASP A 57 18.22 27.76 -7.55
C ASP A 57 18.14 26.83 -8.78
N THR A 58 19.12 25.93 -8.91
CA THR A 58 19.19 24.95 -9.99
C THR A 58 19.47 23.56 -9.42
N LEU A 59 18.64 22.58 -9.80
CA LEU A 59 18.90 21.17 -9.57
C LEU A 59 19.63 20.60 -10.79
N PHE A 60 20.81 20.05 -10.55
CA PHE A 60 21.64 19.37 -11.55
C PHE A 60 21.45 17.87 -11.40
N VAL A 61 21.19 17.19 -12.52
CA VAL A 61 20.88 15.76 -12.56
C VAL A 61 21.79 15.05 -13.55
N ALA A 62 22.68 14.19 -13.06
CA ALA A 62 23.41 13.26 -13.92
C ALA A 62 22.49 12.09 -14.28
N ASP A 63 22.02 12.08 -15.53
CA ASP A 63 21.08 11.12 -16.09
C ASP A 63 21.83 10.18 -17.05
N ALA A 64 22.50 9.19 -16.49
CA ALA A 64 23.20 8.18 -17.25
C ALA A 64 22.29 7.09 -17.79
N ASN A 65 21.23 6.76 -17.08
CA ASN A 65 20.26 5.71 -17.35
C ASN A 65 20.90 4.34 -17.65
N GLN A 66 21.53 3.74 -16.66
CA GLN A 66 22.16 2.41 -16.78
C GLN A 66 21.22 1.24 -16.43
N ILE A 67 19.90 1.47 -16.43
CA ILE A 67 18.94 0.49 -15.96
C ILE A 67 18.34 -0.30 -17.13
N GLY A 68 18.49 -1.62 -17.06
CA GLY A 68 17.83 -2.54 -17.96
C GLY A 68 18.16 -2.37 -19.44
N SER A 69 17.16 -2.52 -20.29
CA SER A 69 17.26 -2.41 -21.75
C SER A 69 16.98 -1.00 -22.30
N ALA A 70 16.74 -0.04 -21.41
CA ALA A 70 16.52 1.35 -21.80
C ALA A 70 17.81 1.98 -22.35
N PRO A 71 17.73 2.90 -23.34
CA PRO A 71 18.90 3.56 -23.89
C PRO A 71 19.57 4.41 -22.80
N SER A 72 20.92 4.37 -22.76
CA SER A 72 21.69 5.25 -21.89
C SER A 72 21.51 6.70 -22.32
N ASN A 73 21.10 7.58 -21.40
CA ASN A 73 20.84 8.99 -21.72
C ASN A 73 22.12 9.82 -21.92
N ASN A 74 23.20 9.47 -21.20
CA ASN A 74 24.51 10.09 -21.33
C ASN A 74 24.46 11.63 -21.27
N ARG A 75 23.70 12.19 -20.32
CA ARG A 75 23.42 13.62 -20.24
C ARG A 75 23.43 14.13 -18.80
N VAL A 76 23.55 15.45 -18.67
CA VAL A 76 23.24 16.17 -17.42
C VAL A 76 22.12 17.15 -17.70
N LEU A 77 21.07 17.10 -16.89
CA LEU A 77 19.93 18.01 -16.95
C LEU A 77 20.07 19.09 -15.89
N LEU A 78 19.75 20.33 -16.25
CA LEU A 78 19.72 21.49 -15.37
C LEU A 78 18.27 21.98 -15.25
N PHE A 79 17.67 21.83 -14.07
CA PHE A 79 16.36 22.37 -13.74
C PHE A 79 16.54 23.73 -13.09
N GLY A 80 16.65 24.77 -13.90
CA GLY A 80 16.88 26.15 -13.44
C GLY A 80 15.62 26.81 -12.92
N SER A 81 15.78 27.80 -12.04
CA SER A 81 14.68 28.48 -11.36
C SER A 81 13.72 27.52 -10.68
N LEU A 82 14.27 26.50 -9.99
CA LEU A 82 13.52 25.40 -9.42
C LEU A 82 12.50 25.86 -8.39
N SER A 83 12.81 26.88 -7.58
CA SER A 83 11.90 27.48 -6.60
C SER A 83 10.62 28.06 -7.22
N SER A 84 10.64 28.41 -8.51
CA SER A 84 9.45 28.86 -9.24
C SER A 84 8.64 27.69 -9.80
N GLN A 85 9.22 26.50 -9.90
CA GLN A 85 8.60 25.28 -10.41
C GLN A 85 7.99 24.45 -9.29
N LEU A 86 8.61 24.42 -8.12
CA LEU A 86 8.19 23.63 -6.97
C LEU A 86 7.55 24.53 -5.90
N PRO A 87 6.32 24.24 -5.44
CA PRO A 87 5.70 25.02 -4.38
C PRO A 87 6.42 24.83 -3.05
N ASN A 88 6.49 25.88 -2.25
CA ASN A 88 6.92 25.77 -0.85
C ASN A 88 6.04 24.71 -0.13
N PRO A 89 6.57 23.90 0.79
CA PRO A 89 5.80 22.91 1.54
C PRO A 89 4.53 23.44 2.22
N THR A 90 4.54 24.70 2.66
CA THR A 90 3.37 25.35 3.31
C THR A 90 2.45 26.07 2.35
N ALA A 91 2.77 26.15 1.03
CA ALA A 91 1.93 26.81 0.07
C ALA A 91 0.64 26.04 -0.17
N LYS A 92 -0.46 26.79 -0.45
CA LYS A 92 -1.67 26.22 -0.98
C LYS A 92 -1.42 25.77 -2.41
N LEU A 93 -1.73 24.52 -2.73
CA LEU A 93 -1.60 24.01 -4.08
C LEU A 93 -2.78 24.45 -4.97
N PRO A 94 -2.58 24.55 -6.30
CA PRO A 94 -3.67 24.80 -7.24
C PRO A 94 -4.75 23.73 -7.14
N PHE A 95 -6.00 24.15 -7.23
CA PHE A 95 -7.18 23.31 -7.04
C PHE A 95 -7.39 22.24 -8.14
N ASP A 96 -6.93 22.50 -9.35
CA ASP A 96 -7.34 21.80 -10.55
C ASP A 96 -6.26 20.88 -11.16
N ARG A 97 -5.18 20.60 -10.43
CA ARG A 97 -4.05 19.88 -11.01
C ARG A 97 -3.54 18.78 -10.08
N LYS A 98 -3.45 17.60 -10.65
CA LYS A 98 -2.68 16.51 -10.08
C LYS A 98 -1.21 16.90 -10.11
N CYS A 99 -0.60 17.10 -8.95
CA CYS A 99 0.81 17.42 -8.75
C CYS A 99 1.38 18.34 -9.86
N PRO A 100 0.94 19.61 -9.97
CA PRO A 100 1.24 20.46 -11.13
C PRO A 100 2.71 20.72 -11.33
N VAL A 101 3.53 20.42 -10.35
CA VAL A 101 4.95 20.66 -10.31
C VAL A 101 5.76 19.38 -10.19
N CYS A 102 5.12 18.22 -10.21
CA CYS A 102 5.78 16.94 -10.09
C CYS A 102 6.77 16.67 -11.20
N LEU A 103 6.51 17.18 -12.39
CA LEU A 103 7.38 16.92 -13.52
C LEU A 103 8.69 17.69 -13.44
N GLY A 104 8.69 18.92 -12.95
CA GLY A 104 9.80 19.84 -13.17
C GLY A 104 10.13 19.93 -14.66
N GLN A 105 10.75 21.00 -15.11
CA GLN A 105 11.18 21.14 -16.51
C GLN A 105 12.64 21.55 -16.55
N ALA A 106 13.48 20.71 -17.12
CA ALA A 106 14.88 21.04 -17.34
C ALA A 106 14.98 22.15 -18.38
N THR A 107 15.84 23.12 -18.11
CA THR A 107 16.06 24.30 -18.97
C THR A 107 17.28 24.16 -19.86
N VAL A 108 18.24 23.29 -19.47
CA VAL A 108 19.50 23.04 -20.20
C VAL A 108 19.83 21.55 -20.12
N VAL A 109 20.38 21.03 -21.23
CA VAL A 109 20.97 19.69 -21.29
C VAL A 109 22.43 19.77 -21.72
N LEU A 110 23.30 19.02 -21.05
CA LEU A 110 24.74 18.90 -21.38
C LEU A 110 25.05 17.46 -21.77
N GLY A 111 26.05 17.26 -22.60
CA GLY A 111 26.47 15.94 -23.09
C GLY A 111 25.71 15.45 -24.32
N GLN A 112 24.55 16.04 -24.58
CA GLN A 112 23.68 15.78 -25.73
C GLN A 112 23.27 17.12 -26.40
N PRO A 113 22.98 17.13 -27.72
CA PRO A 113 22.59 18.36 -28.43
C PRO A 113 21.21 18.89 -28.00
N ASP A 114 20.32 18.02 -27.60
CA ASP A 114 18.95 18.33 -27.17
C ASP A 114 18.46 17.32 -26.13
N PHE A 115 17.25 17.54 -25.57
CA PHE A 115 16.68 16.73 -24.50
C PHE A 115 16.25 15.32 -24.92
N THR A 116 16.10 15.06 -26.21
CA THR A 116 15.57 13.79 -26.74
C THR A 116 16.67 12.88 -27.31
N THR A 117 17.84 13.44 -27.54
CA THR A 117 19.00 12.68 -28.05
C THR A 117 19.63 11.86 -26.92
N THR A 118 19.94 10.58 -27.21
CA THR A 118 20.52 9.61 -26.28
C THR A 118 21.78 8.93 -26.83
N THR A 119 22.55 9.64 -27.64
CA THR A 119 23.72 9.06 -28.32
C THR A 119 24.82 8.71 -27.33
N GLU A 120 25.30 7.48 -27.36
CA GLU A 120 26.52 7.08 -26.66
C GLU A 120 27.75 7.49 -27.47
N ASN A 121 28.59 8.37 -26.93
CA ASN A 121 29.76 8.89 -27.57
C ASN A 121 31.01 8.18 -27.04
N PHE A 122 31.62 7.27 -27.81
CA PHE A 122 32.85 6.55 -27.46
C PHE A 122 34.10 7.41 -27.60
N THR A 123 34.05 8.44 -28.39
CA THR A 123 35.17 9.38 -28.59
C THR A 123 34.95 10.61 -27.73
N ALA A 124 35.86 10.89 -26.82
CA ALA A 124 35.80 12.04 -25.95
C ALA A 124 35.89 13.36 -26.72
N SER A 125 35.15 14.36 -26.30
CA SER A 125 35.22 15.75 -26.82
C SER A 125 34.90 16.72 -25.68
N GLN A 126 34.97 18.02 -25.98
CA GLN A 126 34.77 19.09 -25.02
C GLN A 126 33.30 19.18 -24.51
N ASN A 127 32.35 18.62 -25.24
CA ASN A 127 30.90 18.79 -24.98
C ASN A 127 30.09 17.50 -25.02
N ASN A 128 30.77 16.33 -25.05
CA ASN A 128 30.05 15.06 -24.89
C ASN A 128 30.36 14.37 -23.56
N LEU A 129 29.44 13.54 -23.14
CA LEU A 129 29.52 12.73 -21.91
C LEU A 129 29.28 11.26 -22.24
N ARG A 130 29.91 10.39 -21.46
CA ARG A 130 29.69 8.95 -21.49
C ARG A 130 29.52 8.41 -20.08
N GLU A 131 28.30 8.00 -19.76
CA GLU A 131 27.90 7.55 -18.42
C GLU A 131 28.30 8.52 -17.30
N PRO A 132 27.82 9.77 -17.31
CA PRO A 132 28.07 10.70 -16.23
C PRO A 132 27.42 10.19 -14.93
N THR A 133 28.21 10.00 -13.87
CA THR A 133 27.72 9.42 -12.61
C THR A 133 27.59 10.44 -11.48
N ALA A 134 28.28 11.56 -11.55
CA ALA A 134 28.21 12.59 -10.54
C ALA A 134 28.22 13.99 -11.12
N VAL A 135 27.61 14.91 -10.39
CA VAL A 135 27.58 16.34 -10.67
C VAL A 135 27.74 17.10 -9.35
N ALA A 136 28.49 18.21 -9.40
CA ALA A 136 28.64 19.09 -8.25
C ALA A 136 28.70 20.57 -8.71
N SER A 137 28.19 21.48 -7.89
CA SER A 137 28.22 22.91 -8.15
C SER A 137 28.37 23.70 -6.84
N ASP A 138 29.06 24.81 -6.88
CA ASP A 138 29.17 25.81 -5.82
C ASP A 138 28.27 27.05 -6.07
N GLY A 139 27.42 26.99 -7.07
CA GLY A 139 26.57 28.09 -7.54
C GLY A 139 27.27 29.00 -8.58
N VAL A 140 28.54 28.77 -8.89
CA VAL A 140 29.29 29.43 -9.93
C VAL A 140 29.83 28.42 -10.95
N HIS A 141 30.58 27.43 -10.46
CA HIS A 141 31.14 26.37 -11.28
C HIS A 141 30.17 25.19 -11.36
N LEU A 142 30.27 24.46 -12.48
CA LEU A 142 29.65 23.13 -12.61
C LEU A 142 30.77 22.13 -12.91
N VAL A 143 30.71 20.98 -12.22
CA VAL A 143 31.67 19.87 -12.40
C VAL A 143 30.90 18.58 -12.63
N VAL A 144 31.31 17.79 -13.62
CA VAL A 144 30.66 16.53 -14.02
C VAL A 144 31.74 15.43 -14.12
N ALA A 145 31.46 14.29 -13.47
CA ALA A 145 32.25 13.07 -13.66
C ALA A 145 31.81 12.38 -14.96
N ASP A 146 32.67 12.45 -15.96
CA ASP A 146 32.52 11.75 -17.23
C ASP A 146 33.19 10.39 -17.13
N THR A 147 32.50 9.47 -16.43
CA THR A 147 33.06 8.25 -15.81
C THR A 147 33.73 7.35 -16.82
N ASN A 148 33.06 7.03 -17.94
CA ASN A 148 33.61 6.13 -18.95
C ASN A 148 34.59 6.78 -19.91
N HIS A 149 34.79 8.10 -19.82
CA HIS A 149 35.93 8.77 -20.41
C HIS A 149 37.09 9.01 -19.42
N ASN A 150 37.01 8.46 -18.19
CA ASN A 150 38.06 8.53 -17.17
C ASN A 150 38.50 9.98 -16.85
N ARG A 151 37.54 10.90 -16.75
CA ARG A 151 37.83 12.33 -16.59
C ARG A 151 36.73 13.06 -15.82
N VAL A 152 37.03 14.25 -15.40
CA VAL A 152 36.10 15.22 -14.84
C VAL A 152 36.15 16.48 -15.71
N LEU A 153 34.98 16.95 -16.13
CA LEU A 153 34.77 18.18 -16.89
C LEU A 153 34.34 19.30 -15.96
N ILE A 154 34.87 20.52 -16.18
CA ILE A 154 34.59 21.70 -15.36
C ILE A 154 34.12 22.83 -16.28
N TRP A 155 33.01 23.45 -15.96
CA TRP A 155 32.54 24.70 -16.49
C TRP A 155 32.80 25.79 -15.45
N ASN A 156 33.48 26.86 -15.84
CA ASN A 156 33.80 28.00 -14.96
C ASN A 156 32.56 28.84 -14.61
N ARG A 157 31.44 28.60 -15.30
CA ARG A 157 30.12 29.19 -15.04
C ARG A 157 29.06 28.16 -15.34
N ILE A 158 27.96 28.17 -14.57
CA ILE A 158 26.80 27.33 -14.85
C ILE A 158 26.32 27.61 -16.30
N PRO A 159 26.25 26.56 -17.15
CA PRO A 159 25.79 26.71 -18.53
C PRO A 159 24.32 27.14 -18.64
N THR A 160 24.06 28.01 -19.65
CA THR A 160 22.71 28.51 -19.95
C THR A 160 22.20 28.09 -21.32
N THR A 161 22.99 27.29 -22.05
CA THR A 161 22.65 26.78 -23.39
C THR A 161 22.90 25.28 -23.45
N ASN A 162 22.12 24.60 -24.25
CA ASN A 162 22.30 23.17 -24.49
C ASN A 162 23.67 22.86 -25.07
N ASN A 163 24.21 21.71 -24.69
CA ASN A 163 25.46 21.17 -25.19
C ASN A 163 26.67 22.15 -25.07
N ALA A 164 26.67 23.02 -24.06
CA ALA A 164 27.75 23.96 -23.83
C ALA A 164 29.06 23.22 -23.60
N PRO A 165 30.18 23.63 -24.26
CA PRO A 165 31.48 23.01 -24.06
C PRO A 165 32.04 23.30 -22.66
N ALA A 166 32.75 22.32 -22.07
CA ALA A 166 33.44 22.50 -20.79
C ALA A 166 34.70 23.41 -20.97
N ASP A 167 35.07 24.11 -19.91
CA ASP A 167 36.24 25.02 -19.94
C ASP A 167 37.52 24.29 -19.55
N VAL A 168 37.48 23.29 -18.66
CA VAL A 168 38.65 22.58 -18.13
C VAL A 168 38.35 21.09 -18.04
N VAL A 169 39.37 20.25 -18.25
CA VAL A 169 39.35 18.80 -18.02
C VAL A 169 40.47 18.40 -17.05
N VAL A 170 40.13 17.55 -16.08
CA VAL A 170 41.11 16.89 -15.18
C VAL A 170 40.94 15.38 -15.24
N GLY A 171 41.97 14.63 -14.86
CA GLY A 171 42.04 13.18 -15.02
C GLY A 171 42.57 12.74 -16.40
N GLN A 172 42.54 13.64 -17.38
CA GLN A 172 43.06 13.49 -18.71
C GLN A 172 43.85 14.74 -19.08
N PRO A 173 44.86 14.66 -20.00
CA PRO A 173 45.69 15.81 -20.38
C PRO A 173 44.93 16.84 -21.23
N ASP A 174 43.91 16.41 -21.95
CA ASP A 174 43.10 17.24 -22.86
C ASP A 174 41.67 16.66 -23.02
N PHE A 175 40.83 17.37 -23.79
CA PHE A 175 39.43 17.01 -23.98
C PHE A 175 39.14 15.78 -24.87
N VAL A 176 40.15 15.35 -25.65
CA VAL A 176 39.98 14.22 -26.60
C VAL A 176 40.58 12.92 -26.08
N SER A 177 41.38 12.98 -25.03
CA SER A 177 41.97 11.84 -24.36
C SER A 177 40.96 11.20 -23.39
N SER A 178 40.92 9.86 -23.35
CA SER A 178 40.08 9.07 -22.44
C SER A 178 40.78 7.78 -21.96
N GLY A 179 42.01 7.57 -22.35
CA GLY A 179 42.78 6.37 -22.05
C GLY A 179 43.37 6.35 -20.65
N LEU A 180 43.74 5.15 -20.18
CA LEU A 180 44.47 4.99 -18.93
C LEU A 180 45.95 5.31 -19.15
N PRO A 181 46.69 5.72 -18.09
CA PRO A 181 48.13 5.93 -18.18
C PRO A 181 48.87 4.67 -18.61
N SER A 182 50.06 4.85 -19.23
CA SER A 182 50.89 3.71 -19.62
C SER A 182 51.17 2.77 -18.45
N GLY A 183 50.98 1.48 -18.69
CA GLY A 183 51.08 0.46 -17.63
C GLY A 183 49.99 0.49 -16.57
N ASN A 184 48.91 1.23 -16.80
CA ASN A 184 47.79 1.39 -15.86
C ASN A 184 48.19 1.93 -14.46
N THR A 185 49.37 2.51 -14.34
CA THR A 185 49.84 3.11 -13.09
C THR A 185 49.20 4.48 -12.88
N PRO A 186 48.39 4.66 -11.83
CA PRO A 186 47.78 5.93 -11.57
C PRO A 186 48.80 7.03 -11.25
N THR A 187 48.42 8.30 -11.44
CA THR A 187 49.24 9.48 -11.11
C THR A 187 48.35 10.55 -10.46
N ALA A 188 48.92 11.63 -9.96
CA ALA A 188 48.16 12.77 -9.47
C ALA A 188 47.28 13.47 -10.56
N LYS A 189 47.52 13.15 -11.84
CA LYS A 189 46.88 13.77 -13.02
C LYS A 189 45.95 12.83 -13.77
N SER A 190 45.83 11.55 -13.35
CA SER A 190 45.00 10.55 -14.03
C SER A 190 43.89 10.08 -13.14
N MET A 191 42.81 9.60 -13.75
CA MET A 191 41.68 8.98 -13.08
C MET A 191 41.24 7.71 -13.83
N ARG A 192 40.53 6.84 -13.12
CA ARG A 192 39.93 5.64 -13.68
C ARG A 192 38.52 5.48 -13.14
N GLY A 193 37.50 5.66 -13.99
CA GLY A 193 36.10 5.54 -13.64
C GLY A 193 35.70 6.42 -12.44
N PRO A 194 35.93 7.74 -12.44
CA PRO A 194 35.51 8.60 -11.34
C PRO A 194 33.99 8.60 -11.21
N GLN A 195 33.43 8.38 -9.98
CA GLN A 195 31.99 8.28 -9.75
C GLN A 195 31.44 9.31 -8.75
N GLY A 196 32.25 9.90 -7.90
CA GLY A 196 31.82 10.86 -6.90
C GLY A 196 32.51 12.21 -7.01
N LEU A 197 31.75 13.28 -6.83
CA LEU A 197 32.24 14.66 -6.88
C LEU A 197 31.64 15.49 -5.75
N TRP A 198 32.46 16.41 -5.22
CA TRP A 198 32.00 17.44 -4.29
C TRP A 198 32.82 18.73 -4.44
N ILE A 199 32.15 19.86 -4.32
CA ILE A 199 32.78 21.18 -4.23
C ILE A 199 32.44 21.79 -2.88
N GLN A 200 33.47 22.18 -2.13
CA GLN A 200 33.28 22.85 -0.84
C GLN A 200 34.44 23.80 -0.56
N ASN A 201 34.14 25.05 -0.20
CA ASN A 201 35.14 26.07 0.13
C ASN A 201 36.21 26.25 -0.94
N GLY A 202 35.82 26.19 -2.23
CA GLY A 202 36.73 26.35 -3.38
C GLY A 202 37.64 25.14 -3.65
N LYS A 203 37.48 24.04 -2.92
CA LYS A 203 38.15 22.75 -3.16
C LYS A 203 37.27 21.85 -4.00
N LEU A 204 37.91 20.99 -4.82
CA LEU A 204 37.26 19.91 -5.53
C LEU A 204 37.71 18.56 -4.94
N TYR A 205 36.75 17.70 -4.67
CA TYR A 205 36.95 16.33 -4.21
C TYR A 205 36.45 15.38 -5.29
N VAL A 206 37.20 14.32 -5.58
CA VAL A 206 36.88 13.33 -6.61
C VAL A 206 37.06 11.92 -6.06
N ALA A 207 36.01 11.11 -6.09
CA ALA A 207 36.13 9.67 -5.87
C ALA A 207 36.62 9.02 -7.18
N ASP A 208 37.90 8.69 -7.21
CA ASP A 208 38.58 7.97 -8.31
C ASP A 208 38.40 6.46 -8.09
N THR A 209 37.19 6.02 -8.31
CA THR A 209 36.57 4.78 -7.83
C THR A 209 37.36 3.53 -8.17
N GLN A 210 37.73 3.36 -9.46
CA GLN A 210 38.45 2.17 -9.90
C GLN A 210 39.95 2.19 -9.53
N ASN A 211 40.47 3.29 -9.00
CA ASN A 211 41.77 3.39 -8.38
C ASN A 211 41.71 3.33 -6.85
N ASN A 212 40.55 3.03 -6.25
CA ASN A 212 40.33 2.89 -4.82
C ASN A 212 40.81 4.08 -3.97
N ARG A 213 40.56 5.31 -4.44
CA ARG A 213 41.08 6.51 -3.78
C ARG A 213 40.20 7.74 -3.94
N ILE A 214 40.36 8.70 -3.05
CA ILE A 214 39.83 10.05 -3.17
C ILE A 214 40.97 10.99 -3.53
N LEU A 215 40.73 11.83 -4.53
CA LEU A 215 41.66 12.92 -4.92
C LEU A 215 41.09 14.26 -4.43
N ILE A 216 41.91 15.05 -3.77
CA ILE A 216 41.57 16.38 -3.28
C ILE A 216 42.41 17.41 -4.03
N TYR A 217 41.70 18.37 -4.66
CA TYR A 217 42.30 19.57 -5.24
C TYR A 217 42.00 20.73 -4.28
N ASN A 218 43.08 21.38 -3.77
CA ASN A 218 42.93 22.49 -2.83
C ASN A 218 42.29 23.74 -3.42
N GLN A 219 42.23 23.82 -4.76
CA GLN A 219 41.48 24.81 -5.52
C GLN A 219 40.82 24.13 -6.71
N ILE A 220 39.68 24.65 -7.16
CA ILE A 220 39.05 24.18 -8.39
C ILE A 220 40.04 24.39 -9.54
N PRO A 221 40.39 23.33 -10.30
CA PRO A 221 41.38 23.44 -11.39
C PRO A 221 40.98 24.44 -12.48
N THR A 222 41.90 25.24 -12.92
CA THR A 222 41.72 26.23 -14.01
C THR A 222 42.50 25.89 -15.27
N SER A 223 43.17 24.75 -15.29
CA SER A 223 43.95 24.27 -16.44
C SER A 223 43.79 22.79 -16.65
N ASN A 224 43.82 22.35 -17.92
CA ASN A 224 43.70 20.93 -18.27
C ASN A 224 44.85 20.12 -17.66
N GLY A 225 44.51 18.88 -17.23
CA GLY A 225 45.46 17.93 -16.66
C GLY A 225 46.13 18.41 -15.38
N ALA A 226 45.44 19.28 -14.60
CA ALA A 226 45.91 19.67 -13.28
C ALA A 226 46.14 18.46 -12.37
N ALA A 227 47.15 18.50 -11.50
CA ALA A 227 47.42 17.46 -10.52
C ALA A 227 46.58 17.67 -9.24
N ALA A 228 46.13 16.60 -8.64
CA ALA A 228 45.57 16.63 -7.30
C ALA A 228 46.67 16.87 -6.24
N ASP A 229 46.28 17.50 -5.12
CA ASP A 229 47.18 17.88 -4.03
C ASP A 229 47.28 16.79 -2.94
N VAL A 230 46.18 16.07 -2.67
CA VAL A 230 46.10 15.04 -1.63
C VAL A 230 45.41 13.81 -2.17
N VAL A 231 45.84 12.61 -1.73
CA VAL A 231 45.21 11.33 -2.00
C VAL A 231 44.87 10.63 -0.70
N LEU A 232 43.63 10.11 -0.60
CA LEU A 232 43.16 9.25 0.52
C LEU A 232 42.83 7.87 -0.03
N GLY A 233 42.89 6.85 0.82
CA GLY A 233 42.63 5.46 0.45
C GLY A 233 43.84 4.71 -0.05
N GLU A 234 44.82 5.44 -0.57
CA GLU A 234 46.09 4.91 -1.07
C GLU A 234 47.27 5.66 -0.45
N PRO A 235 48.41 5.00 -0.24
CA PRO A 235 49.59 5.65 0.40
C PRO A 235 50.19 6.80 -0.39
N ASN A 236 50.01 6.82 -1.72
CA ASN A 236 50.48 7.86 -2.60
C ASN A 236 49.74 7.83 -3.96
N PHE A 237 50.02 8.78 -4.83
CA PHE A 237 49.36 8.93 -6.13
C PHE A 237 49.64 7.83 -7.16
N THR A 238 50.70 7.04 -6.98
CA THR A 238 51.12 6.04 -7.95
C THR A 238 50.75 4.61 -7.53
N THR A 239 50.06 4.45 -6.43
CA THR A 239 49.54 3.19 -5.90
C THR A 239 48.06 3.07 -6.21
N ALA A 240 47.63 1.89 -6.61
CA ALA A 240 46.25 1.46 -6.63
C ALA A 240 46.25 -0.01 -6.16
N ILE A 241 46.18 -0.21 -4.88
CA ILE A 241 46.15 -1.53 -4.27
C ILE A 241 44.79 -2.15 -4.56
N GLN A 242 44.80 -3.20 -5.38
CA GLN A 242 43.57 -3.94 -5.67
C GLN A 242 43.36 -4.96 -4.55
N PRO A 243 42.34 -4.85 -3.73
CA PRO A 243 41.97 -5.88 -2.78
C PRO A 243 41.70 -7.20 -3.50
N ASN A 244 42.17 -8.31 -2.94
CA ASN A 244 41.90 -9.62 -3.51
C ASN A 244 40.49 -10.09 -3.13
N LEU A 245 39.48 -9.67 -3.88
CA LEU A 245 38.08 -10.05 -3.68
C LEU A 245 37.87 -11.58 -3.70
N ALA A 246 38.68 -12.32 -4.49
CA ALA A 246 38.56 -13.76 -4.60
C ALA A 246 39.02 -14.50 -3.34
N ALA A 247 39.94 -13.91 -2.57
CA ALA A 247 40.46 -14.52 -1.34
C ALA A 247 39.73 -14.06 -0.07
N GLN A 248 38.84 -13.09 -0.13
CA GLN A 248 38.19 -12.44 1.03
C GLN A 248 39.19 -11.99 2.12
N THR A 249 40.45 -11.75 1.77
CA THR A 249 41.56 -11.52 2.71
C THR A 249 41.97 -10.05 2.78
N THR A 250 41.27 -9.15 2.13
CA THR A 250 41.56 -7.73 2.23
C THR A 250 40.82 -7.15 3.41
N SER A 251 41.52 -7.04 4.51
CA SER A 251 41.01 -6.33 5.67
C SER A 251 40.81 -4.86 5.33
N ALA A 252 39.62 -4.35 5.56
CA ALA A 252 39.38 -2.93 5.64
C ALA A 252 40.29 -2.32 6.75
N THR A 253 40.60 -1.06 6.65
CA THR A 253 41.32 -0.28 7.67
C THR A 253 40.80 1.17 7.65
N ALA A 254 41.13 1.95 8.65
CA ALA A 254 40.81 3.39 8.65
C ALA A 254 41.46 4.17 7.49
N GLY A 255 42.49 3.62 6.82
CA GLY A 255 43.26 4.34 5.82
C GLY A 255 43.14 3.81 4.39
N ASN A 256 42.41 2.70 4.13
CA ASN A 256 42.21 2.17 2.79
C ASN A 256 40.76 2.25 2.35
N LEU A 257 40.49 2.23 1.06
CA LEU A 257 39.19 2.27 0.42
C LEU A 257 39.06 1.13 -0.60
N LEU A 258 37.81 0.73 -0.87
CA LEU A 258 37.48 -0.20 -1.94
C LEU A 258 36.29 0.32 -2.73
N ASN A 259 36.50 0.69 -4.00
CA ASN A 259 35.48 1.26 -4.86
C ASN A 259 34.70 2.42 -4.18
N PRO A 260 35.38 3.48 -3.67
CA PRO A 260 34.66 4.63 -3.13
C PRO A 260 33.83 5.28 -4.24
N VAL A 261 32.52 5.43 -4.03
CA VAL A 261 31.60 5.93 -5.08
C VAL A 261 31.14 7.36 -4.83
N ALA A 262 31.27 7.85 -3.60
CA ALA A 262 30.91 9.23 -3.29
C ALA A 262 31.86 9.85 -2.27
N VAL A 263 31.99 11.15 -2.36
CA VAL A 263 32.67 12.01 -1.39
C VAL A 263 31.84 13.27 -1.18
N SER A 264 31.68 13.70 0.06
CA SER A 264 30.99 14.95 0.41
C SER A 264 31.66 15.62 1.62
N SER A 265 31.32 16.88 1.86
CA SER A 265 31.85 17.64 3.00
C SER A 265 30.89 18.75 3.41
N ASP A 266 30.83 19.03 4.70
CA ASP A 266 30.16 20.22 5.27
C ASP A 266 31.11 21.41 5.42
N GLY A 267 32.36 21.28 4.97
CA GLY A 267 33.44 22.28 5.11
C GLY A 267 34.32 22.05 6.33
N THR A 268 33.93 21.20 7.27
CA THR A 268 34.71 20.78 8.44
C THR A 268 35.05 19.30 8.34
N HIS A 269 34.04 18.46 8.17
CA HIS A 269 34.16 17.01 8.02
C HIS A 269 34.31 16.62 6.54
N LEU A 270 34.94 15.49 6.32
CA LEU A 270 34.89 14.79 5.04
C LEU A 270 34.18 13.45 5.22
N PHE A 271 33.28 13.13 4.33
CA PHE A 271 32.52 11.88 4.29
C PHE A 271 32.87 11.13 3.01
N VAL A 272 33.16 9.85 3.13
CA VAL A 272 33.44 8.98 1.98
C VAL A 272 32.58 7.75 2.04
N THR A 273 31.83 7.50 0.99
CA THR A 273 31.03 6.28 0.82
C THR A 273 31.91 5.21 0.20
N ASP A 274 32.32 4.26 1.02
CA ASP A 274 33.24 3.16 0.68
C ASP A 274 32.43 1.92 0.33
N LEU A 275 31.89 1.90 -0.89
CA LEU A 275 30.92 0.91 -1.35
C LEU A 275 31.41 -0.53 -1.19
N GLY A 276 32.64 -0.81 -1.59
CA GLY A 276 33.19 -2.17 -1.60
C GLY A 276 33.43 -2.74 -0.21
N TYR A 277 33.61 -1.89 0.79
CA TYR A 277 33.71 -2.29 2.20
C TYR A 277 32.39 -2.09 2.98
N ASN A 278 31.30 -1.75 2.29
CA ASN A 278 29.96 -1.61 2.89
C ASN A 278 29.99 -0.69 4.13
N ARG A 279 30.54 0.51 3.99
CA ARG A 279 30.68 1.48 5.09
C ARG A 279 30.72 2.91 4.62
N VAL A 280 30.53 3.83 5.54
CA VAL A 280 30.80 5.25 5.40
C VAL A 280 31.92 5.65 6.35
N LEU A 281 32.95 6.30 5.83
CA LEU A 281 34.05 6.83 6.61
C LEU A 281 33.92 8.35 6.81
N ILE A 282 34.22 8.81 8.02
CA ILE A 282 34.15 10.21 8.41
C ILE A 282 35.51 10.66 8.93
N TRP A 283 36.06 11.75 8.38
CA TRP A 283 37.17 12.49 8.93
C TRP A 283 36.63 13.72 9.64
N ASN A 284 36.97 13.92 10.92
CA ASN A 284 36.54 15.05 11.73
C ASN A 284 37.16 16.39 11.29
N SER A 285 38.12 16.35 10.39
CA SER A 285 38.71 17.52 9.74
C SER A 285 39.16 17.19 8.32
N ILE A 286 39.14 18.16 7.41
CA ILE A 286 39.56 17.95 6.01
C ILE A 286 41.00 17.54 5.98
N PRO A 287 41.36 16.35 5.46
CA PRO A 287 42.74 15.89 5.39
C PRO A 287 43.61 16.78 4.50
N THR A 288 44.85 17.01 4.96
CA THR A 288 45.84 17.81 4.26
C THR A 288 47.09 16.99 3.88
N THR A 289 47.14 15.73 4.27
CA THR A 289 48.23 14.80 4.00
C THR A 289 47.70 13.54 3.33
N ASN A 290 48.54 12.91 2.50
CA ASN A 290 48.19 11.64 1.88
C ASN A 290 47.96 10.54 2.92
N ALA A 291 47.10 9.61 2.58
CA ALA A 291 46.75 8.42 3.38
C ALA A 291 46.28 8.72 4.83
N ALA A 292 45.80 9.93 5.10
CA ALA A 292 45.24 10.24 6.42
C ALA A 292 44.12 9.25 6.75
N PRO A 293 44.18 8.58 7.92
CA PRO A 293 43.12 7.65 8.31
C PRO A 293 41.81 8.36 8.69
N ALA A 294 40.69 7.70 8.50
CA ALA A 294 39.37 8.18 8.98
C ALA A 294 39.27 8.07 10.50
N ASP A 295 38.45 8.93 11.09
CA ASP A 295 38.22 8.99 12.53
C ASP A 295 37.03 8.12 12.98
N VAL A 296 35.95 8.05 12.17
CA VAL A 296 34.69 7.39 12.48
C VAL A 296 34.21 6.56 11.30
N GLU A 297 33.52 5.51 11.60
CA GLU A 297 32.91 4.58 10.66
C GLU A 297 31.46 4.30 10.99
N ILE A 298 30.62 4.22 9.96
CA ILE A 298 29.20 3.84 10.05
C ILE A 298 28.95 2.60 9.18
N GLY A 299 28.08 1.72 9.64
CA GLY A 299 27.62 0.55 8.90
C GLY A 299 28.37 -0.74 9.21
N GLN A 300 29.48 -0.63 9.97
CA GLN A 300 30.25 -1.78 10.45
C GLN A 300 30.52 -1.64 11.95
N PRO A 301 30.81 -2.75 12.65
CA PRO A 301 31.12 -2.68 14.09
C PRO A 301 32.48 -2.04 14.39
N ASP A 302 33.39 -2.05 13.43
CA ASP A 302 34.77 -1.55 13.57
C ASP A 302 35.42 -1.28 12.21
N MET A 303 36.54 -0.59 12.21
CA MET A 303 37.31 -0.15 11.03
C MET A 303 37.88 -1.30 10.16
N VAL A 304 37.79 -2.55 10.61
CA VAL A 304 38.34 -3.71 9.87
C VAL A 304 37.28 -4.64 9.32
N SER A 305 36.06 -4.47 9.71
CA SER A 305 34.89 -5.18 9.19
C SER A 305 34.41 -4.61 7.84
N SER A 306 33.80 -5.46 7.00
CA SER A 306 33.41 -5.08 5.64
C SER A 306 32.23 -5.90 5.09
N VAL A 307 31.52 -6.62 5.95
CA VAL A 307 30.39 -7.48 5.54
C VAL A 307 29.15 -6.63 5.27
N ALA A 308 28.52 -6.82 4.12
CA ALA A 308 27.22 -6.18 3.85
C ALA A 308 26.20 -6.57 4.92
N ASN A 309 25.47 -5.60 5.45
CA ASN A 309 24.50 -5.87 6.53
C ASN A 309 25.08 -6.75 7.65
N ASN A 310 26.17 -6.35 8.26
CA ASN A 310 26.86 -7.12 9.31
C ASN A 310 26.01 -7.22 10.60
N SER A 311 24.80 -7.76 10.46
CA SER A 311 23.75 -7.78 11.48
C SER A 311 23.97 -8.89 12.51
N TYR A 312 24.24 -10.10 12.03
CA TYR A 312 24.52 -11.30 12.84
C TYR A 312 25.54 -12.19 12.15
N SER A 313 26.09 -13.15 12.90
CA SER A 313 26.96 -14.22 12.41
C SER A 313 26.36 -15.59 12.73
N GLY A 314 26.77 -16.60 11.97
CA GLY A 314 26.21 -17.96 12.10
C GLY A 314 24.94 -18.12 11.23
N THR A 315 24.28 -19.26 11.40
CA THR A 315 23.05 -19.61 10.69
C THR A 315 22.04 -20.18 11.68
N ALA A 316 20.73 -20.00 11.37
CA ALA A 316 19.69 -20.63 12.17
C ALA A 316 19.86 -22.15 12.22
N ALA A 317 19.63 -22.77 13.37
CA ALA A 317 19.78 -24.19 13.56
C ALA A 317 18.86 -24.98 12.62
N THR A 318 19.40 -25.99 11.94
CA THR A 318 18.66 -26.85 10.99
C THR A 318 18.30 -28.21 11.54
N SER A 319 18.81 -28.57 12.73
CA SER A 319 18.58 -29.88 13.38
C SER A 319 18.68 -29.79 14.90
N THR A 320 17.90 -30.62 15.61
CA THR A 320 17.92 -30.73 17.08
C THR A 320 19.22 -31.28 17.65
N THR A 321 20.07 -31.86 16.83
CA THR A 321 21.34 -32.44 17.22
C THR A 321 22.52 -31.49 17.02
N ASP A 322 22.33 -30.39 16.29
CA ASP A 322 23.34 -29.37 16.07
C ASP A 322 23.16 -28.22 17.04
N THR A 323 23.89 -28.25 18.14
CA THR A 323 23.88 -27.19 19.15
C THR A 323 24.89 -26.08 18.86
N THR A 324 25.61 -26.16 17.73
CA THR A 324 26.66 -25.21 17.35
C THR A 324 26.11 -24.15 16.36
N ASP A 325 25.14 -24.52 15.54
CA ASP A 325 24.51 -23.59 14.59
C ASP A 325 23.45 -22.75 15.29
N LYS A 326 23.73 -21.49 15.45
CA LYS A 326 22.81 -20.45 15.93
C LYS A 326 23.27 -19.12 15.44
N GLU A 327 22.30 -18.24 15.21
CA GLU A 327 22.60 -16.84 14.95
C GLU A 327 23.14 -16.18 16.22
N THR A 328 24.12 -15.32 16.03
CA THR A 328 24.70 -14.49 17.09
C THR A 328 24.70 -13.05 16.63
N ALA A 329 24.03 -12.19 17.37
CA ALA A 329 23.98 -10.76 17.07
C ALA A 329 25.39 -10.16 16.92
N VAL A 330 25.61 -9.37 15.87
CA VAL A 330 26.80 -8.53 15.68
C VAL A 330 26.42 -7.06 15.86
N MET A 331 25.60 -6.50 14.97
CA MET A 331 25.13 -5.12 15.06
C MET A 331 23.65 -5.02 15.39
N CYS A 332 22.81 -5.94 14.92
CA CYS A 332 21.38 -5.94 15.21
C CYS A 332 21.10 -6.82 16.44
N THR A 333 21.06 -6.19 17.60
CA THR A 333 20.97 -6.90 18.90
C THR A 333 19.54 -7.25 19.33
N VAL A 334 18.52 -6.71 18.63
CA VAL A 334 17.12 -6.98 18.92
C VAL A 334 16.68 -8.17 18.08
N SER A 335 16.29 -9.27 18.76
CA SER A 335 15.76 -10.47 18.10
C SER A 335 14.44 -10.16 17.40
N ASN A 336 14.27 -10.70 16.19
CA ASN A 336 13.01 -10.64 15.42
C ASN A 336 12.17 -11.93 15.55
N GLY A 337 12.64 -12.91 16.30
CA GLY A 337 11.94 -14.19 16.49
C GLY A 337 12.81 -15.23 17.17
N ILE A 338 12.34 -16.48 17.08
CA ILE A 338 13.07 -17.66 17.50
C ILE A 338 13.04 -18.71 16.38
N ASP A 339 14.11 -19.47 16.24
CA ASP A 339 14.17 -20.60 15.31
C ASP A 339 13.34 -21.81 15.84
N GLY A 340 13.22 -22.86 15.04
CA GLY A 340 12.51 -24.09 15.41
C GLY A 340 13.06 -24.83 16.63
N TYR A 341 14.16 -24.38 17.19
CA TYR A 341 14.88 -24.99 18.32
C TYR A 341 14.96 -24.06 19.55
N GLY A 342 14.33 -22.90 19.48
CA GLY A 342 14.23 -21.96 20.58
C GLY A 342 15.40 -20.97 20.70
N ASN A 343 16.30 -20.91 19.70
CA ASN A 343 17.36 -19.91 19.70
C ASN A 343 16.83 -18.59 19.09
N PRO A 344 17.28 -17.41 19.55
CA PRO A 344 16.89 -16.15 18.94
C PRO A 344 17.39 -16.03 17.49
N THR A 345 16.56 -15.47 16.62
CA THR A 345 16.92 -15.04 15.26
C THR A 345 17.01 -13.52 15.21
N TYR A 346 17.76 -12.99 14.24
CA TYR A 346 18.00 -11.55 14.11
C TYR A 346 17.64 -11.07 12.69
N PRO A 347 17.22 -9.80 12.54
CA PRO A 347 16.90 -9.25 11.23
C PRO A 347 18.17 -9.18 10.36
N GLU A 348 18.00 -9.29 9.04
CA GLU A 348 19.11 -9.20 8.08
C GLU A 348 19.81 -7.84 8.10
N PHE A 349 19.09 -6.78 8.46
CA PHE A 349 19.59 -5.42 8.59
C PHE A 349 18.81 -4.63 9.65
N CYS A 350 19.36 -3.53 10.12
CA CYS A 350 18.75 -2.64 11.12
C CYS A 350 19.35 -1.23 11.00
N ASN A 351 18.98 -0.32 11.90
CA ASN A 351 19.46 1.07 11.89
C ASN A 351 20.98 1.25 12.04
N TYR A 352 21.71 0.19 12.36
CA TYR A 352 23.16 0.19 12.49
C TYR A 352 23.90 -0.22 11.23
N THR A 353 23.27 -0.99 10.34
CA THR A 353 23.93 -1.68 9.23
C THR A 353 23.74 -0.95 7.92
N VAL A 354 24.68 -1.09 7.00
CA VAL A 354 24.54 -0.66 5.61
C VAL A 354 24.93 -1.76 4.63
N SER A 355 24.38 -1.67 3.43
CA SER A 355 24.71 -2.53 2.30
C SER A 355 24.89 -1.68 1.04
N PHE A 356 26.06 -1.76 0.41
CA PHE A 356 26.36 -0.99 -0.80
C PHE A 356 25.94 0.49 -0.71
N PRO A 357 26.42 1.25 0.30
CA PRO A 357 26.07 2.66 0.44
C PRO A 357 26.51 3.46 -0.79
N ARG A 358 25.68 4.42 -1.21
CA ARG A 358 25.87 5.13 -2.48
C ARG A 358 26.29 6.60 -2.32
N PHE A 359 25.72 7.29 -1.35
CA PHE A 359 25.96 8.71 -1.18
C PHE A 359 25.82 9.14 0.29
N THR A 360 26.48 10.22 0.64
CA THR A 360 26.31 10.91 1.92
C THR A 360 26.07 12.39 1.68
N LEU A 361 25.16 12.99 2.47
CA LEU A 361 24.87 14.42 2.45
C LEU A 361 24.79 14.96 3.87
N ALA A 362 25.64 15.91 4.21
CA ALA A 362 25.56 16.63 5.47
C ALA A 362 24.77 17.94 5.28
N VAL A 363 23.81 18.20 6.17
CA VAL A 363 22.97 19.41 6.19
C VAL A 363 22.93 19.96 7.61
N GLY A 364 23.62 21.06 7.84
CA GLY A 364 23.85 21.54 9.22
C GLY A 364 24.57 20.47 10.05
N ASN A 365 23.97 20.04 11.15
CA ASN A 365 24.53 18.96 11.97
C ASN A 365 23.98 17.56 11.64
N ARG A 366 23.11 17.46 10.65
CA ARG A 366 22.45 16.20 10.25
C ARG A 366 23.23 15.53 9.10
N LEU A 367 23.28 14.20 9.14
CA LEU A 367 23.87 13.40 8.07
C LEU A 367 22.79 12.48 7.47
N PHE A 368 22.71 12.45 6.14
CA PHE A 368 21.94 11.49 5.36
C PHE A 368 22.88 10.50 4.69
N VAL A 369 22.53 9.22 4.68
CA VAL A 369 23.27 8.16 4.00
C VAL A 369 22.32 7.41 3.08
N ALA A 370 22.61 7.37 1.79
CA ALA A 370 21.90 6.54 0.83
C ALA A 370 22.43 5.10 0.94
N ASP A 371 21.65 4.24 1.59
CA ASP A 371 21.92 2.82 1.81
C ASP A 371 21.30 2.00 0.66
N GLY A 372 21.98 2.06 -0.50
CA GLY A 372 21.42 1.63 -1.78
C GLY A 372 21.11 0.14 -1.88
N GLY A 373 21.82 -0.72 -1.14
CA GLY A 373 21.54 -2.15 -1.14
C GLY A 373 20.36 -2.55 -0.24
N ASN A 374 19.90 -1.63 0.61
CA ASN A 374 18.73 -1.81 1.46
C ASN A 374 17.56 -0.89 1.04
N ASP A 375 17.66 -0.24 -0.11
CA ASP A 375 16.60 0.57 -0.70
C ASP A 375 16.06 1.68 0.23
N ARG A 376 16.97 2.36 0.96
CA ARG A 376 16.59 3.33 1.99
C ARG A 376 17.59 4.47 2.15
N LEU A 377 17.15 5.53 2.82
CA LEU A 377 18.02 6.54 3.42
C LEU A 377 18.07 6.34 4.92
N MET A 378 19.28 6.38 5.48
CA MET A 378 19.50 6.49 6.92
C MET A 378 19.70 7.94 7.29
N VAL A 379 18.99 8.43 8.29
CA VAL A 379 19.03 9.83 8.76
C VAL A 379 19.59 9.88 10.18
N PHE A 380 20.67 10.59 10.35
CA PHE A 380 21.30 10.87 11.63
C PHE A 380 21.06 12.34 11.97
N ASN A 381 20.38 12.63 13.07
CA ASN A 381 20.10 14.01 13.53
C ASN A 381 21.37 14.79 13.95
N GLN A 382 22.42 14.04 14.24
CA GLN A 382 23.75 14.58 14.50
C GLN A 382 24.78 13.77 13.70
N ILE A 383 25.79 14.48 13.19
CA ILE A 383 26.94 13.81 12.55
C ILE A 383 27.54 12.82 13.56
N PRO A 384 27.65 11.53 13.18
CA PRO A 384 28.17 10.49 14.07
C PRO A 384 29.61 10.77 14.51
N THR A 385 29.83 10.58 15.82
CA THR A 385 31.14 10.79 16.46
C THR A 385 31.75 9.48 16.99
N GLN A 386 31.04 8.37 16.83
CA GLN A 386 31.47 7.04 17.28
C GLN A 386 31.19 6.03 16.17
N ASN A 387 32.00 4.97 16.11
CA ASN A 387 31.77 3.85 15.21
C ASN A 387 30.43 3.17 15.52
N ALA A 388 29.84 2.59 14.47
CA ALA A 388 28.59 1.84 14.59
C ALA A 388 27.43 2.63 15.21
N GLN A 389 27.39 3.95 15.08
CA GLN A 389 26.25 4.73 15.57
C GLN A 389 25.00 4.43 14.72
N PRO A 390 23.82 4.18 15.35
CA PRO A 390 22.59 3.92 14.61
C PRO A 390 22.00 5.19 14.01
N ALA A 391 21.27 5.05 12.91
CA ALA A 391 20.42 6.09 12.38
C ALA A 391 19.20 6.35 13.28
N ASP A 392 18.77 7.60 13.35
CA ASP A 392 17.57 8.02 14.10
C ASP A 392 16.29 7.68 13.33
N TYR A 393 16.30 7.85 12.00
CA TYR A 393 15.16 7.61 11.11
C TYR A 393 15.61 6.87 9.85
N VAL A 394 14.60 6.26 9.19
CA VAL A 394 14.75 5.63 7.88
C VAL A 394 13.68 6.19 6.94
N ILE A 395 14.07 6.59 5.75
CA ILE A 395 13.18 7.02 4.65
C ILE A 395 13.31 6.02 3.51
N GLY A 396 12.22 5.71 2.83
CA GLY A 396 12.17 4.73 1.74
C GLY A 396 11.81 3.32 2.19
N GLN A 397 11.74 3.10 3.51
CA GLN A 397 11.26 1.87 4.16
C GLN A 397 10.48 2.26 5.41
N LEU A 398 9.52 1.43 5.84
CA LEU A 398 8.69 1.71 7.03
C LEU A 398 9.48 1.71 8.34
N GLY A 399 10.64 1.09 8.34
CA GLY A 399 11.52 1.02 9.52
C GLY A 399 12.85 0.38 9.20
N GLY A 400 13.72 0.37 10.19
CA GLY A 400 15.10 -0.09 10.04
C GLY A 400 15.28 -1.57 9.71
N THR A 401 14.25 -2.39 9.87
CA THR A 401 14.28 -3.85 9.66
C THR A 401 13.24 -4.34 8.65
N VAL A 402 12.60 -3.44 7.93
CA VAL A 402 11.47 -3.73 7.03
C VAL A 402 11.87 -3.46 5.59
N THR A 403 11.49 -4.34 4.69
CA THR A 403 11.56 -4.13 3.22
C THR A 403 10.15 -3.95 2.67
N GLN A 404 9.95 -2.90 1.86
CA GLN A 404 8.69 -2.61 1.18
C GLN A 404 8.79 -2.88 -0.32
N ALA A 405 7.62 -2.96 -0.98
CA ALA A 405 7.55 -2.94 -2.43
C ALA A 405 8.18 -1.63 -2.98
N PRO A 406 8.94 -1.69 -4.08
CA PRO A 406 9.82 -0.58 -4.47
C PRO A 406 9.15 0.59 -5.19
N ASP A 407 7.86 0.54 -5.49
CA ASP A 407 7.17 1.45 -6.41
C ASP A 407 6.09 2.34 -5.76
N SER A 408 6.07 2.46 -4.43
CA SER A 408 5.14 3.34 -3.70
C SER A 408 5.71 4.76 -3.48
N THR A 409 4.90 5.66 -2.93
CA THR A 409 5.31 7.04 -2.61
C THR A 409 6.24 7.15 -1.41
N ASP A 410 6.34 6.11 -0.58
CA ASP A 410 7.19 6.02 0.61
C ASP A 410 8.32 5.00 0.48
N SER A 411 8.48 4.38 -0.69
CA SER A 411 9.56 3.43 -0.98
C SER A 411 10.60 4.02 -1.92
N LEU A 412 11.81 3.47 -1.85
CA LEU A 412 12.93 3.76 -2.73
C LEU A 412 13.48 2.45 -3.30
N GLN A 413 14.14 2.53 -4.45
CA GLN A 413 14.88 1.41 -5.03
C GLN A 413 16.25 1.88 -5.50
N THR A 414 17.28 1.47 -4.76
CA THR A 414 18.70 1.86 -4.95
C THR A 414 18.86 3.38 -5.03
N PRO A 415 18.61 4.12 -3.95
CA PRO A 415 18.89 5.56 -3.92
C PRO A 415 20.40 5.79 -4.12
N MET A 416 20.76 6.56 -5.15
CA MET A 416 22.17 6.74 -5.53
C MET A 416 22.73 8.11 -5.19
N SER A 417 21.89 9.13 -5.05
CA SER A 417 22.37 10.48 -4.79
C SER A 417 21.31 11.34 -4.12
N MET A 418 21.76 12.42 -3.47
CA MET A 418 20.89 13.37 -2.76
C MET A 418 21.36 14.80 -2.96
N ALA A 419 20.39 15.75 -2.91
CA ALA A 419 20.67 17.18 -2.87
C ALA A 419 19.71 17.88 -1.89
N TRP A 420 20.07 19.05 -1.39
CA TRP A 420 19.29 19.84 -0.45
C TRP A 420 19.20 21.29 -0.89
N ASP A 421 18.01 21.88 -0.92
CA ASP A 421 17.78 23.27 -1.33
C ASP A 421 17.61 24.26 -0.17
N GLY A 422 17.72 23.79 1.06
CA GLY A 422 17.40 24.54 2.28
C GLY A 422 16.07 24.17 2.91
N THR A 423 15.19 23.49 2.16
CA THR A 423 13.84 23.10 2.58
C THR A 423 13.49 21.68 2.17
N ASN A 424 13.86 21.27 0.98
CA ASN A 424 13.54 19.98 0.41
C ASN A 424 14.78 19.11 0.23
N LEU A 425 14.63 17.83 0.54
CA LEU A 425 15.60 16.79 0.23
C LEU A 425 15.21 16.12 -1.10
N TYR A 426 16.06 16.22 -2.09
CA TYR A 426 15.95 15.55 -3.38
C TYR A 426 16.72 14.23 -3.32
N VAL A 427 16.07 13.14 -3.73
CA VAL A 427 16.65 11.80 -3.71
C VAL A 427 16.53 11.17 -5.08
N GLY A 428 17.64 10.78 -5.67
CA GLY A 428 17.67 10.02 -6.92
C GLY A 428 17.27 8.57 -6.64
N ASP A 429 16.03 8.25 -6.93
CA ASP A 429 15.44 6.90 -6.81
C ASP A 429 15.65 6.16 -8.13
N THR A 430 16.85 5.61 -8.26
CA THR A 430 17.48 5.30 -9.54
C THR A 430 16.76 4.23 -10.32
N TYR A 431 16.42 3.09 -9.70
CA TYR A 431 15.73 2.00 -10.39
C TYR A 431 14.25 2.29 -10.69
N ASN A 432 13.64 3.22 -9.97
CA ASN A 432 12.32 3.75 -10.28
C ASN A 432 12.34 4.94 -11.24
N THR A 433 13.51 5.32 -11.77
CA THR A 433 13.69 6.41 -12.77
C THR A 433 13.04 7.73 -12.36
N ARG A 434 13.11 8.10 -11.07
CA ARG A 434 12.44 9.29 -10.51
C ARG A 434 13.30 10.01 -9.49
N ILE A 435 13.03 11.28 -9.28
CA ILE A 435 13.61 12.06 -8.18
C ILE A 435 12.52 12.32 -7.17
N MET A 436 12.67 11.75 -5.99
CA MET A 436 11.73 11.93 -4.88
C MET A 436 12.08 13.18 -4.09
N VAL A 437 11.08 13.99 -3.76
CA VAL A 437 11.25 15.25 -3.01
C VAL A 437 10.59 15.13 -1.66
N TYR A 438 11.38 15.13 -0.61
CA TYR A 438 10.93 15.04 0.77
C TYR A 438 11.01 16.39 1.48
N SER A 439 10.06 16.67 2.36
CA SER A 439 10.06 17.87 3.22
C SER A 439 9.78 17.44 4.66
N MET A 440 10.33 18.16 5.62
CA MET A 440 10.00 17.98 7.03
C MET A 440 8.58 18.45 7.31
N GLY A 441 7.84 17.70 8.12
CA GLY A 441 6.49 18.06 8.58
C GLY A 441 6.43 18.31 10.07
N ALA A 442 5.48 19.14 10.50
CA ALA A 442 5.33 19.50 11.90
C ALA A 442 4.39 18.57 12.69
N ASN A 443 3.48 17.88 11.99
CA ASN A 443 2.51 16.94 12.55
C ASN A 443 2.49 15.67 11.73
N THR A 444 1.90 14.60 12.26
CA THR A 444 1.94 13.29 11.64
C THR A 444 0.54 12.73 11.43
N ILE A 445 0.36 12.13 10.26
CA ILE A 445 -0.62 11.09 10.03
C ILE A 445 0.16 9.78 10.25
N PRO A 446 -0.29 8.86 11.12
CA PRO A 446 0.41 7.59 11.29
C PRO A 446 0.36 6.76 10.01
N TYR A 447 1.30 5.83 9.86
CA TYR A 447 1.22 4.82 8.81
C TYR A 447 -0.16 4.14 8.84
N GLN A 448 -0.79 3.97 7.68
CA GLN A 448 -2.17 3.49 7.55
C GLN A 448 -3.22 4.37 8.28
N GLY A 449 -2.92 5.62 8.53
CA GLY A 449 -3.85 6.56 9.15
C GLY A 449 -4.95 7.09 8.22
N VAL A 450 -4.95 6.72 6.95
CA VAL A 450 -6.01 7.00 5.95
C VAL A 450 -6.72 5.71 5.64
N VAL A 451 -7.98 5.55 6.08
CA VAL A 451 -8.72 4.30 5.96
C VAL A 451 -10.11 4.52 5.36
N ASN A 452 -10.70 3.49 4.77
CA ASN A 452 -12.09 3.52 4.32
C ASN A 452 -13.01 3.83 5.51
N ALA A 453 -13.80 4.88 5.43
CA ALA A 453 -14.64 5.36 6.54
C ALA A 453 -15.75 4.35 6.96
N ALA A 454 -16.16 3.46 6.07
CA ALA A 454 -17.14 2.43 6.35
C ALA A 454 -16.52 1.10 6.80
N SER A 455 -15.20 0.93 6.68
CA SER A 455 -14.50 -0.35 6.91
C SER A 455 -13.18 -0.12 7.64
N LEU A 456 -13.25 0.31 8.90
CA LEU A 456 -12.07 0.73 9.69
C LEU A 456 -11.16 -0.44 10.08
N ALA A 457 -11.70 -1.67 10.19
CA ALA A 457 -10.93 -2.88 10.47
C ALA A 457 -11.61 -4.07 9.79
N ILE A 458 -10.87 -4.79 8.96
CA ILE A 458 -11.37 -5.95 8.22
C ILE A 458 -10.64 -7.17 8.74
N PHE A 459 -11.40 -8.08 9.38
CA PHE A 459 -10.87 -9.31 9.96
C PHE A 459 -11.11 -10.48 9.01
N ALA A 460 -10.15 -11.39 8.93
CA ALA A 460 -10.35 -12.65 8.22
C ALA A 460 -11.32 -13.55 8.98
N ASN A 461 -12.23 -14.17 8.26
CA ASN A 461 -13.28 -15.02 8.81
C ASN A 461 -13.29 -16.40 8.15
N GLY A 462 -13.89 -17.37 8.83
CA GLY A 462 -14.17 -18.69 8.34
C GLY A 462 -15.27 -19.33 9.14
N SER A 463 -15.87 -20.39 8.62
CA SER A 463 -16.88 -21.16 9.35
C SER A 463 -16.59 -22.65 9.32
N ILE A 464 -17.09 -23.37 10.32
CA ILE A 464 -17.08 -24.82 10.42
C ILE A 464 -18.52 -25.28 10.63
N SER A 465 -19.08 -25.91 9.62
CA SER A 465 -20.41 -26.53 9.73
C SER A 465 -20.28 -27.90 10.39
N ILE A 466 -21.14 -28.17 11.36
CA ILE A 466 -21.26 -29.46 12.02
C ILE A 466 -22.62 -30.05 11.67
N SER A 467 -22.64 -31.27 11.12
CA SER A 467 -23.84 -31.90 10.63
C SER A 467 -23.80 -33.41 10.90
N GLY A 468 -24.89 -34.08 10.68
CA GLY A 468 -25.00 -35.54 10.74
C GLY A 468 -25.71 -36.09 12.00
N THR A 469 -25.65 -37.37 12.20
CA THR A 469 -26.27 -38.06 13.34
C THR A 469 -25.24 -38.26 14.45
N ILE A 470 -25.37 -37.50 15.53
CA ILE A 470 -24.42 -37.47 16.65
C ILE A 470 -24.90 -38.38 17.77
N GLN A 471 -23.96 -39.09 18.40
CA GLN A 471 -24.24 -40.00 19.51
C GLN A 471 -23.25 -39.75 20.67
N ALA A 472 -23.72 -40.09 21.88
CA ALA A 472 -22.88 -39.96 23.06
C ALA A 472 -21.57 -40.78 22.93
N GLY A 473 -20.45 -40.14 23.14
CA GLY A 473 -19.10 -40.70 23.00
C GLY A 473 -18.43 -40.38 21.68
N ASP A 474 -19.13 -39.79 20.71
CA ASP A 474 -18.47 -39.24 19.50
C ASP A 474 -17.54 -38.07 19.88
N VAL A 475 -16.45 -37.93 19.16
CA VAL A 475 -15.45 -36.88 19.42
C VAL A 475 -15.35 -35.98 18.22
N VAL A 476 -15.65 -34.71 18.41
CA VAL A 476 -15.43 -33.69 17.39
C VAL A 476 -14.20 -32.85 17.76
N THR A 477 -13.33 -32.65 16.80
CA THR A 477 -12.07 -31.91 16.98
C THR A 477 -11.97 -30.79 15.97
N ILE A 478 -11.66 -29.57 16.44
CA ILE A 478 -11.27 -28.43 15.62
C ILE A 478 -9.78 -28.19 15.81
N ASN A 479 -9.06 -28.06 14.69
CA ASN A 479 -7.65 -27.64 14.69
C ASN A 479 -7.55 -26.22 14.15
N ILE A 480 -6.77 -25.37 14.80
CA ILE A 480 -6.51 -23.99 14.41
C ILE A 480 -4.99 -23.82 14.26
N GLY A 481 -4.56 -23.30 13.12
CA GLY A 481 -3.15 -23.02 12.79
C GLY A 481 -2.38 -24.24 12.27
N GLY A 482 -3.03 -25.39 12.07
CA GLY A 482 -2.39 -26.58 11.52
C GLY A 482 -3.00 -26.99 10.17
N THR A 483 -2.42 -28.06 9.58
CA THR A 483 -2.89 -28.64 8.33
C THR A 483 -3.28 -30.10 8.51
N ALA A 484 -4.38 -30.50 7.88
CA ALA A 484 -4.77 -31.90 7.80
C ALA A 484 -3.75 -32.67 6.92
N SER A 485 -3.36 -33.86 7.36
CA SER A 485 -2.41 -34.73 6.66
C SER A 485 -2.88 -36.18 6.79
N THR A 486 -2.25 -37.07 6.07
CA THR A 486 -2.43 -38.51 6.24
C THR A 486 -1.09 -39.20 6.49
N ASP A 487 -1.06 -40.16 7.43
CA ASP A 487 0.14 -40.94 7.66
C ASP A 487 0.40 -41.96 6.54
N SER A 488 1.51 -42.66 6.60
CA SER A 488 1.89 -43.70 5.63
C SER A 488 0.93 -44.90 5.61
N ALA A 489 0.05 -45.03 6.59
CA ALA A 489 -0.96 -46.08 6.70
C ALA A 489 -2.36 -45.59 6.21
N GLY A 490 -2.46 -44.34 5.78
CA GLY A 490 -3.69 -43.70 5.33
C GLY A 490 -4.58 -43.15 6.44
N ASN A 491 -4.09 -43.07 7.69
CA ASN A 491 -4.86 -42.48 8.79
C ASN A 491 -4.74 -40.96 8.78
N ALA A 492 -5.82 -40.27 9.12
CA ALA A 492 -5.81 -38.79 9.26
C ALA A 492 -4.89 -38.38 10.41
N THR A 493 -4.00 -37.45 10.12
CA THR A 493 -3.06 -36.84 11.07
C THR A 493 -3.09 -35.33 10.96
N THR A 494 -2.49 -34.66 11.93
CA THR A 494 -2.40 -33.20 11.96
C THR A 494 -0.95 -32.77 12.05
N ILE A 495 -0.55 -31.80 11.24
CA ILE A 495 0.76 -31.17 11.29
C ILE A 495 0.60 -29.76 11.87
N GLY A 496 1.09 -29.57 13.09
CA GLY A 496 1.04 -28.26 13.76
C GLY A 496 -0.36 -27.87 14.27
N GLY A 497 -0.47 -26.61 14.69
CA GLY A 497 -1.72 -26.07 15.23
C GLY A 497 -2.10 -26.58 16.62
N VAL A 498 -3.27 -26.12 17.08
CA VAL A 498 -3.85 -26.50 18.37
C VAL A 498 -5.16 -27.25 18.14
N ASN A 499 -5.30 -28.43 18.76
CA ASN A 499 -6.51 -29.22 18.71
C ASN A 499 -7.46 -28.88 19.89
N TYR A 500 -8.70 -28.57 19.57
CA TYR A 500 -9.78 -28.38 20.52
C TYR A 500 -10.82 -29.46 20.32
N THR A 501 -11.07 -30.25 21.37
CA THR A 501 -11.91 -31.44 21.28
C THR A 501 -13.14 -31.32 22.18
N TYR A 502 -14.26 -31.78 21.68
CA TYR A 502 -15.48 -32.02 22.47
C TYR A 502 -15.93 -33.47 22.31
N THR A 503 -16.16 -34.14 23.44
CA THR A 503 -16.74 -35.47 23.46
C THR A 503 -18.23 -35.33 23.77
N VAL A 504 -19.05 -35.81 22.88
CA VAL A 504 -20.53 -35.75 22.99
C VAL A 504 -20.99 -36.46 24.26
N LYS A 505 -21.77 -35.80 25.08
CA LYS A 505 -22.30 -36.32 26.35
C LYS A 505 -23.67 -36.95 26.16
N SER A 506 -24.02 -37.89 27.03
CA SER A 506 -25.37 -38.48 27.04
C SER A 506 -26.49 -37.51 27.43
N THR A 507 -26.13 -36.34 27.92
CA THR A 507 -27.05 -35.24 28.28
C THR A 507 -27.24 -34.23 27.16
N ASP A 508 -26.47 -34.28 26.10
CA ASP A 508 -26.59 -33.39 24.96
C ASP A 508 -27.90 -33.67 24.23
N SER A 509 -28.57 -32.64 23.73
CA SER A 509 -29.86 -32.75 23.08
C SER A 509 -29.69 -33.27 21.66
N PHE A 510 -30.43 -34.33 21.33
CA PHE A 510 -30.41 -34.94 19.99
C PHE A 510 -31.69 -34.64 19.20
N THR A 511 -32.53 -33.75 19.68
CA THR A 511 -33.90 -33.56 19.15
C THR A 511 -34.21 -32.16 18.65
N ASP A 512 -33.23 -31.27 18.60
CA ASP A 512 -33.50 -29.93 18.13
C ASP A 512 -33.50 -29.90 16.58
N THR A 513 -34.72 -29.92 16.01
CA THR A 513 -34.91 -29.96 14.56
C THR A 513 -35.35 -28.61 14.05
N ILE A 514 -34.41 -27.75 13.74
CA ILE A 514 -34.64 -26.72 12.75
C ILE A 514 -33.86 -27.13 11.50
N SER A 515 -34.56 -27.39 10.41
CA SER A 515 -33.97 -27.82 9.10
C SER A 515 -33.12 -29.10 9.08
N GLY A 516 -33.24 -30.02 10.07
CA GLY A 516 -32.60 -31.34 10.02
C GLY A 516 -31.14 -31.37 10.47
N VAL A 517 -30.62 -30.35 11.04
CA VAL A 517 -29.27 -30.29 11.62
C VAL A 517 -29.35 -29.99 13.11
N VAL A 518 -28.79 -30.87 13.94
CA VAL A 518 -28.89 -30.73 15.40
C VAL A 518 -27.54 -30.92 16.01
N VAL A 519 -26.92 -29.81 16.37
CA VAL A 519 -25.64 -29.92 17.04
C VAL A 519 -25.36 -28.76 18.02
N ASN A 520 -26.38 -28.07 18.44
CA ASN A 520 -26.21 -26.87 19.28
C ASN A 520 -25.40 -27.12 20.54
N ASP A 521 -25.61 -28.28 21.22
CA ASP A 521 -24.83 -28.63 22.41
C ASP A 521 -23.36 -28.94 22.06
N VAL A 522 -23.09 -29.55 20.89
CA VAL A 522 -21.73 -29.84 20.41
C VAL A 522 -21.03 -28.58 19.99
N ILE A 523 -21.69 -27.67 19.27
CA ILE A 523 -21.20 -26.34 18.90
C ILE A 523 -20.87 -25.56 20.16
N ALA A 524 -21.79 -25.47 21.12
CA ALA A 524 -21.58 -24.81 22.40
C ALA A 524 -20.39 -25.40 23.18
N GLY A 525 -20.26 -26.72 23.17
CA GLY A 525 -19.17 -27.44 23.80
C GLY A 525 -17.82 -27.18 23.19
N LEU A 526 -17.73 -27.13 21.85
CA LEU A 526 -16.49 -26.77 21.11
C LEU A 526 -16.10 -25.31 21.30
N VAL A 527 -17.08 -24.42 21.22
CA VAL A 527 -16.84 -22.99 21.48
C VAL A 527 -16.35 -22.76 22.90
N ALA A 528 -16.94 -23.48 23.90
CA ALA A 528 -16.48 -23.43 25.28
C ALA A 528 -15.06 -24.00 25.44
N ALA A 529 -14.74 -25.10 24.75
CA ALA A 529 -13.40 -25.69 24.78
C ALA A 529 -12.33 -24.72 24.23
N ILE A 530 -12.62 -24.04 23.13
CA ILE A 530 -11.72 -23.05 22.54
C ILE A 530 -11.63 -21.81 23.43
N SER A 531 -12.75 -21.25 23.87
CA SER A 531 -12.79 -20.01 24.64
C SER A 531 -12.21 -20.14 26.05
N SER A 532 -12.28 -21.33 26.66
CA SER A 532 -11.66 -21.61 27.97
C SER A 532 -10.18 -21.95 27.91
N SER A 533 -9.63 -22.16 26.71
CA SER A 533 -8.21 -22.46 26.55
C SER A 533 -7.32 -21.28 26.97
N ASN A 534 -6.02 -21.50 27.09
CA ASN A 534 -5.05 -20.47 27.41
C ASN A 534 -5.45 -19.65 28.66
N ASN A 535 -5.83 -20.35 29.75
CA ASN A 535 -6.29 -19.76 31.01
C ASN A 535 -7.53 -18.85 30.88
N GLY A 536 -8.42 -19.17 29.94
CA GLY A 536 -9.64 -18.41 29.68
C GLY A 536 -9.46 -17.25 28.68
N ALA A 537 -8.27 -17.08 28.09
CA ALA A 537 -8.03 -16.09 27.05
C ALA A 537 -8.49 -16.55 25.66
N GLY A 538 -8.76 -17.86 25.50
CA GLY A 538 -9.12 -18.47 24.23
C GLY A 538 -7.93 -18.76 23.32
N ASP A 539 -8.20 -19.17 22.07
CA ASP A 539 -7.16 -19.36 21.07
C ASP A 539 -6.42 -18.05 20.79
N PRO A 540 -5.07 -18.05 20.67
CA PRO A 540 -4.32 -16.81 20.46
C PRO A 540 -4.53 -16.16 19.09
N ASN A 541 -4.98 -16.91 18.09
CA ASN A 541 -5.09 -16.45 16.71
C ASN A 541 -6.52 -16.09 16.32
N VAL A 542 -7.53 -16.79 16.90
CA VAL A 542 -8.92 -16.61 16.51
C VAL A 542 -9.84 -16.37 17.71
N LEU A 543 -10.92 -15.66 17.44
CA LEU A 543 -12.14 -15.64 18.23
C LEU A 543 -13.10 -16.69 17.65
N VAL A 544 -13.88 -17.33 18.50
CA VAL A 544 -14.89 -18.30 18.07
C VAL A 544 -16.26 -17.90 18.59
N THR A 545 -17.27 -18.07 17.76
CA THR A 545 -18.66 -17.76 18.09
C THR A 545 -19.56 -18.87 17.58
N ALA A 546 -20.55 -19.25 18.36
CA ALA A 546 -21.55 -20.21 17.93
C ALA A 546 -22.58 -19.50 17.05
N ASP A 547 -22.81 -20.01 15.85
CA ASP A 547 -23.95 -19.67 15.01
C ASP A 547 -24.93 -20.88 14.99
N THR A 548 -25.68 -21.02 16.06
CA THR A 548 -26.56 -22.16 16.27
C THR A 548 -27.74 -22.22 15.30
N PRO A 549 -28.31 -21.08 14.82
CA PRO A 549 -29.31 -21.10 13.77
C PRO A 549 -28.85 -21.77 12.48
N ASP A 550 -27.61 -21.53 12.10
CA ASP A 550 -27.04 -22.05 10.84
C ASP A 550 -26.26 -23.37 11.05
N GLY A 551 -26.12 -23.83 12.30
CA GLY A 551 -25.39 -25.06 12.62
C GLY A 551 -23.89 -24.93 12.48
N GLU A 552 -23.33 -23.71 12.67
CA GLU A 552 -21.95 -23.40 12.41
C GLU A 552 -21.19 -22.85 13.62
N ILE A 553 -19.88 -22.97 13.57
CA ILE A 553 -18.94 -22.25 14.42
C ILE A 553 -18.23 -21.24 13.54
N LEU A 554 -18.39 -19.97 13.86
CA LEU A 554 -17.70 -18.88 13.18
C LEU A 554 -16.32 -18.67 13.80
N LEU A 555 -15.32 -18.53 12.95
CA LEU A 555 -13.95 -18.24 13.30
C LEU A 555 -13.60 -16.84 12.79
N THR A 556 -13.01 -16.01 13.63
CA THR A 556 -12.56 -14.68 13.25
C THR A 556 -11.14 -14.45 13.72
N ALA A 557 -10.27 -14.03 12.85
CA ALA A 557 -8.89 -13.67 13.20
C ALA A 557 -8.89 -12.60 14.31
N ARG A 558 -8.00 -12.72 15.30
CA ARG A 558 -7.85 -11.67 16.34
C ARG A 558 -7.13 -10.42 15.83
N THR A 559 -6.41 -10.55 14.72
CA THR A 559 -5.71 -9.44 14.08
C THR A 559 -6.42 -9.10 12.78
N SER A 560 -6.78 -7.83 12.60
CA SER A 560 -7.33 -7.33 11.34
C SER A 560 -6.24 -7.32 10.24
N GLY A 561 -6.68 -7.29 9.00
CA GLY A 561 -5.81 -7.22 7.84
C GLY A 561 -5.52 -8.57 7.17
N PRO A 562 -4.76 -8.55 6.06
CA PRO A 562 -4.52 -9.73 5.23
C PRO A 562 -3.72 -10.84 5.93
N ASN A 563 -3.01 -10.55 7.02
CA ASN A 563 -2.29 -11.55 7.79
C ASN A 563 -3.23 -12.60 8.42
N GLY A 564 -4.46 -12.22 8.74
CA GLY A 564 -5.48 -13.14 9.20
C GLY A 564 -5.83 -14.23 8.19
N ASN A 565 -5.69 -13.95 6.89
CA ASN A 565 -5.98 -14.89 5.81
C ASN A 565 -5.03 -16.11 5.79
N ASN A 566 -3.92 -16.05 6.51
CA ASN A 566 -2.95 -17.15 6.59
C ASN A 566 -3.26 -18.15 7.71
N ILE A 567 -4.26 -17.89 8.55
CA ILE A 567 -4.64 -18.77 9.63
C ILE A 567 -5.40 -19.95 9.05
N THR A 568 -4.80 -21.13 9.15
CA THR A 568 -5.40 -22.39 8.70
C THR A 568 -6.34 -22.95 9.76
N TYR A 569 -7.38 -23.63 9.34
CA TYR A 569 -8.28 -24.37 10.23
C TYR A 569 -8.90 -25.58 9.53
N PHE A 570 -9.30 -26.57 10.30
CA PHE A 570 -10.09 -27.69 9.83
C PHE A 570 -10.79 -28.37 11.01
N ALA A 571 -11.78 -29.19 10.71
CA ALA A 571 -12.44 -30.00 11.73
C ALA A 571 -12.48 -31.47 11.34
N SER A 572 -12.53 -32.35 12.32
CA SER A 572 -12.66 -33.79 12.14
C SER A 572 -13.59 -34.39 13.20
N ALA A 573 -14.22 -35.46 12.86
CA ALA A 573 -15.04 -36.20 13.80
C ALA A 573 -14.61 -37.68 13.85
N ALA A 574 -14.61 -38.25 15.04
CA ALA A 574 -14.33 -39.67 15.28
C ALA A 574 -15.53 -40.30 15.99
N PRO A 575 -16.14 -41.36 15.43
CA PRO A 575 -17.23 -42.07 16.08
C PRO A 575 -16.76 -42.77 17.34
N SER A 576 -17.65 -42.91 18.33
CA SER A 576 -17.40 -43.71 19.51
C SER A 576 -17.18 -45.18 19.11
N SER A 577 -16.31 -45.89 19.82
CA SER A 577 -16.01 -47.31 19.53
C SER A 577 -17.22 -48.26 19.56
N ALA A 578 -18.37 -47.77 20.00
CA ALA A 578 -19.65 -48.53 20.07
C ALA A 578 -20.52 -48.32 18.81
N ASN A 579 -20.26 -47.36 17.94
CA ASN A 579 -21.11 -46.98 16.80
C ASN A 579 -20.28 -46.78 15.51
N ALA A 580 -20.18 -47.83 14.70
CA ALA A 580 -19.49 -47.79 13.41
C ALA A 580 -20.20 -46.91 12.33
N ASN A 581 -21.34 -46.31 12.65
CA ASN A 581 -22.20 -45.54 11.72
C ASN A 581 -22.50 -44.13 12.23
N ALA A 582 -21.73 -43.56 13.12
CA ALA A 582 -21.93 -42.18 13.55
C ALA A 582 -21.31 -41.23 12.48
N ASP A 583 -22.19 -40.64 11.73
CA ASP A 583 -21.81 -39.68 10.66
C ASP A 583 -21.87 -38.27 11.22
N VAL A 584 -20.85 -37.82 11.93
CA VAL A 584 -20.61 -36.39 12.12
C VAL A 584 -19.79 -35.91 10.93
N ALA A 585 -20.38 -35.18 10.04
CA ALA A 585 -19.65 -34.51 8.97
C ALA A 585 -19.06 -33.23 9.55
N ALA A 586 -17.76 -33.18 9.64
CA ALA A 586 -16.99 -31.94 9.81
C ALA A 586 -16.12 -31.72 8.56
N ALA A 587 -15.85 -30.49 8.21
CA ALA A 587 -15.01 -30.19 7.07
C ALA A 587 -13.62 -30.82 7.25
N THR A 588 -13.31 -31.84 6.45
CA THR A 588 -12.10 -32.67 6.58
C THR A 588 -10.89 -32.11 5.84
N ALA A 589 -11.05 -31.06 5.05
CA ALA A 589 -9.96 -30.37 4.33
C ALA A 589 -9.55 -29.11 5.08
N SER A 590 -8.24 -28.86 5.15
CA SER A 590 -7.76 -27.59 5.70
C SER A 590 -8.23 -26.43 4.83
N ALA A 591 -8.77 -25.41 5.46
CA ALA A 591 -9.12 -24.14 4.85
C ALA A 591 -8.32 -23.02 5.51
N ASN A 592 -8.25 -21.89 4.86
CA ASN A 592 -7.72 -20.66 5.44
C ASN A 592 -8.87 -19.73 5.77
N LEU A 593 -8.72 -18.92 6.82
CA LEU A 593 -9.59 -17.76 6.99
C LEU A 593 -9.44 -16.85 5.75
N SER A 594 -10.48 -16.12 5.44
CA SER A 594 -10.52 -15.26 4.25
C SER A 594 -11.23 -13.93 4.54
N GLY A 595 -11.12 -12.98 3.64
CA GLY A 595 -11.78 -11.69 3.74
C GLY A 595 -11.08 -10.68 4.66
N GLY A 596 -9.97 -11.03 5.29
CA GLY A 596 -9.12 -10.07 5.99
C GLY A 596 -8.51 -9.10 4.99
N GLY A 597 -8.81 -7.82 5.13
CA GLY A 597 -8.43 -6.76 4.19
C GLY A 597 -7.68 -5.63 4.86
N ASP A 598 -6.93 -4.88 4.05
CA ASP A 598 -6.26 -3.67 4.50
C ASP A 598 -7.21 -2.46 4.33
N ALA A 599 -7.75 -1.97 5.44
CA ALA A 599 -8.63 -0.79 5.45
C ALA A 599 -7.93 0.48 4.95
N ALA A 600 -6.59 0.50 4.94
CA ALA A 600 -5.78 1.61 4.44
C ALA A 600 -5.53 1.54 2.93
N SER A 601 -5.90 0.44 2.26
CA SER A 601 -6.01 0.40 0.81
C SER A 601 -7.36 0.99 0.40
N VAL A 602 -7.37 2.03 -0.41
CA VAL A 602 -8.60 2.76 -0.75
C VAL A 602 -8.80 2.87 -2.26
N ALA A 603 -10.03 2.91 -2.71
CA ALA A 603 -10.36 3.17 -4.11
C ALA A 603 -10.57 4.67 -4.36
N ALA A 604 -10.40 5.11 -5.61
CA ALA A 604 -10.80 6.46 -6.00
C ALA A 604 -12.29 6.69 -5.69
N GLY A 605 -12.63 7.88 -5.23
CA GLY A 605 -13.99 8.26 -4.84
C GLY A 605 -14.44 7.78 -3.46
N THR A 606 -13.66 6.97 -2.77
CA THR A 606 -13.97 6.46 -1.41
C THR A 606 -14.07 7.60 -0.40
N VAL A 607 -15.05 7.53 0.48
CA VAL A 607 -15.08 8.35 1.69
C VAL A 607 -14.10 7.74 2.70
N VAL A 608 -13.12 8.53 3.13
CA VAL A 608 -12.04 8.08 4.03
C VAL A 608 -12.07 8.82 5.35
N LEU A 609 -11.57 8.13 6.37
CA LEU A 609 -11.25 8.69 7.68
C LEU A 609 -9.73 8.83 7.78
N ILE A 610 -9.26 10.04 8.09
CA ILE A 610 -7.85 10.36 8.31
C ILE A 610 -7.68 10.60 9.81
N THR A 611 -6.80 9.85 10.44
CA THR A 611 -6.47 10.00 11.87
C THR A 611 -5.06 10.58 12.02
N GLY A 612 -4.84 11.35 13.06
CA GLY A 612 -3.53 11.96 13.32
C GLY A 612 -3.55 12.90 14.51
N THR A 613 -2.53 13.74 14.61
CA THR A 613 -2.39 14.73 15.69
C THR A 613 -2.33 16.14 15.12
N ASN A 614 -3.07 17.05 15.72
CA ASN A 614 -3.13 18.47 15.34
C ASN A 614 -3.43 18.68 13.84
N LEU A 615 -4.34 17.84 13.29
CA LEU A 615 -4.71 17.90 11.90
C LEU A 615 -5.45 19.19 11.53
N SER A 616 -6.16 19.79 12.50
CA SER A 616 -6.92 21.03 12.34
C SER A 616 -6.80 21.88 13.58
N ALA A 617 -6.91 23.20 13.45
CA ALA A 617 -6.97 24.15 14.57
C ALA A 617 -8.27 24.04 15.39
N GLY A 618 -9.32 23.47 14.81
CA GLY A 618 -10.63 23.32 15.44
C GLY A 618 -11.48 22.26 14.77
N SER A 619 -12.72 22.11 15.22
CA SER A 619 -13.67 21.16 14.61
C SER A 619 -14.71 21.90 13.80
N ALA A 620 -15.03 21.39 12.61
CA ALA A 620 -16.08 21.87 11.72
C ALA A 620 -16.64 20.72 10.88
N SER A 621 -17.87 20.88 10.40
CA SER A 621 -18.52 19.97 9.46
C SER A 621 -19.06 20.74 8.27
N ALA A 622 -19.04 20.11 7.11
CA ALA A 622 -19.65 20.67 5.91
C ALA A 622 -21.16 20.82 6.09
N ASP A 623 -21.72 21.88 5.52
CA ASP A 623 -23.16 22.06 5.50
C ASP A 623 -23.78 21.07 4.49
N PRO A 624 -24.64 20.13 4.91
CA PRO A 624 -25.26 19.16 4.02
C PRO A 624 -26.19 19.77 2.97
N ALA A 625 -26.56 21.03 3.12
CA ALA A 625 -27.41 21.75 2.16
C ALA A 625 -26.62 22.33 0.97
N GLN A 626 -25.30 22.28 0.99
CA GLN A 626 -24.48 22.78 -0.12
C GLN A 626 -24.44 21.78 -1.28
N ASN A 627 -24.45 22.32 -2.49
CA ASN A 627 -24.35 21.52 -3.72
C ASN A 627 -22.94 20.99 -4.01
N GLN A 628 -21.97 21.29 -3.17
CA GLN A 628 -20.59 20.88 -3.29
C GLN A 628 -19.94 20.87 -1.91
N LEU A 629 -19.18 19.82 -1.61
CA LEU A 629 -18.37 19.78 -0.41
C LEU A 629 -17.26 20.83 -0.44
N PRO A 630 -16.96 21.48 0.69
CA PRO A 630 -15.84 22.41 0.76
C PRO A 630 -14.50 21.68 0.64
N TYR A 631 -13.53 22.33 0.02
CA TYR A 631 -12.14 21.88 -0.04
C TYR A 631 -11.25 22.53 1.03
N ASP A 632 -11.77 23.54 1.69
CA ASP A 632 -11.19 24.18 2.88
C ASP A 632 -12.28 24.27 3.94
N LEU A 633 -12.02 23.66 5.09
CA LEU A 633 -12.95 23.65 6.21
C LEU A 633 -12.22 24.07 7.49
N ALA A 634 -12.59 25.19 8.05
CA ALA A 634 -11.91 25.79 9.21
C ALA A 634 -10.39 26.01 9.01
N GLY A 635 -9.97 26.41 7.80
CA GLY A 635 -8.56 26.60 7.45
C GLY A 635 -7.79 25.31 7.23
N THR A 636 -8.46 24.18 7.14
CA THR A 636 -7.86 22.85 6.93
C THR A 636 -8.12 22.35 5.50
N GLU A 637 -7.09 21.88 4.86
CA GLU A 637 -7.08 21.32 3.51
C GLU A 637 -6.40 19.95 3.53
N VAL A 638 -6.89 19.01 2.76
CA VAL A 638 -6.32 17.67 2.55
C VAL A 638 -5.93 17.51 1.10
N TYR A 639 -4.80 16.91 0.85
CA TYR A 639 -4.30 16.66 -0.50
C TYR A 639 -3.98 15.18 -0.69
N PHE A 640 -4.36 14.65 -1.86
CA PHE A 640 -3.93 13.36 -2.37
C PHE A 640 -3.20 13.61 -3.70
N ASP A 641 -1.92 13.30 -3.76
CA ASP A 641 -1.08 13.52 -4.94
C ASP A 641 -1.15 14.98 -5.46
N GLY A 642 -1.25 15.93 -4.55
CA GLY A 642 -1.40 17.35 -4.86
C GLY A 642 -2.81 17.78 -5.24
N ILE A 643 -3.76 16.87 -5.40
CA ILE A 643 -5.17 17.17 -5.64
C ILE A 643 -5.85 17.43 -4.30
N GLN A 644 -6.56 18.52 -4.21
CA GLN A 644 -7.29 18.90 -3.00
C GLN A 644 -8.55 18.03 -2.83
N ALA A 645 -8.66 17.39 -1.65
CA ALA A 645 -9.79 16.54 -1.32
C ALA A 645 -10.97 17.32 -0.75
N PRO A 646 -12.21 16.99 -1.13
CA PRO A 646 -13.40 17.58 -0.50
C PRO A 646 -13.61 17.02 0.92
N LEU A 647 -14.06 17.88 1.83
CA LEU A 647 -14.13 17.62 3.24
C LEU A 647 -15.57 17.51 3.74
N PHE A 648 -15.88 16.44 4.49
CA PHE A 648 -17.13 16.30 5.23
C PHE A 648 -17.02 16.88 6.65
N SER A 649 -15.90 16.62 7.32
CA SER A 649 -15.66 17.13 8.66
C SER A 649 -14.17 17.17 8.98
N VAL A 650 -13.79 18.09 9.87
CA VAL A 650 -12.43 18.21 10.37
C VAL A 650 -12.44 18.35 11.91
N SER A 651 -11.42 17.81 12.53
CA SER A 651 -11.12 17.99 13.95
C SER A 651 -9.60 17.89 14.17
N PRO A 652 -9.08 18.23 15.35
CA PRO A 652 -7.64 18.11 15.62
C PRO A 652 -7.07 16.69 15.48
N THR A 653 -7.91 15.66 15.59
CA THR A 653 -7.46 14.26 15.57
C THR A 653 -8.02 13.43 14.43
N GLN A 654 -9.01 13.98 13.70
CA GLN A 654 -9.74 13.20 12.72
C GLN A 654 -10.32 14.08 11.61
N ILE A 655 -10.20 13.65 10.36
CA ILE A 655 -10.80 14.30 9.20
C ILE A 655 -11.56 13.23 8.39
N THR A 656 -12.77 13.59 7.90
CA THR A 656 -13.50 12.79 6.93
C THR A 656 -13.47 13.50 5.59
N ALA A 657 -12.97 12.83 4.55
CA ALA A 657 -12.77 13.40 3.22
C ALA A 657 -13.15 12.39 2.13
N GLN A 658 -13.36 12.86 0.91
CA GLN A 658 -13.45 11.99 -0.26
C GLN A 658 -12.08 11.90 -0.93
N VAL A 659 -11.63 10.68 -1.26
CA VAL A 659 -10.48 10.48 -2.17
C VAL A 659 -10.87 10.98 -3.57
N PRO A 660 -10.09 11.84 -4.19
CA PRO A 660 -10.40 12.33 -5.53
C PRO A 660 -10.54 11.18 -6.56
N TRP A 661 -11.49 11.31 -7.48
CA TRP A 661 -11.66 10.34 -8.58
C TRP A 661 -10.44 10.30 -9.52
N GLU A 662 -9.72 11.40 -9.60
CA GLU A 662 -8.59 11.64 -10.49
C GLU A 662 -7.35 10.81 -10.15
N VAL A 663 -7.30 10.18 -8.95
CA VAL A 663 -6.17 9.33 -8.54
C VAL A 663 -6.29 7.87 -9.00
N SER A 664 -7.28 7.55 -9.79
CA SER A 664 -7.55 6.18 -10.27
C SER A 664 -6.49 5.62 -11.25
N ASP A 665 -5.55 6.42 -11.70
CA ASP A 665 -4.50 6.07 -12.67
C ASP A 665 -3.16 5.66 -12.03
N THR A 666 -3.12 5.53 -10.71
CA THR A 666 -1.91 5.17 -9.95
C THR A 666 -2.25 4.15 -8.85
N THR A 667 -1.26 3.43 -8.38
CA THR A 667 -1.40 2.44 -7.30
C THR A 667 -0.98 2.98 -5.93
N SER A 668 -0.32 4.14 -5.88
CA SER A 668 0.08 4.79 -4.64
C SER A 668 0.09 6.31 -4.80
N VAL A 669 -0.50 7.01 -3.84
CA VAL A 669 -0.47 8.47 -3.75
C VAL A 669 0.05 8.90 -2.40
N ASN A 670 0.58 10.12 -2.32
CA ASN A 670 0.83 10.72 -1.01
C ASN A 670 -0.46 11.38 -0.48
N ALA A 671 -0.61 11.37 0.84
CA ALA A 671 -1.65 12.16 1.52
C ALA A 671 -1.03 13.04 2.58
N PHE A 672 -1.45 14.30 2.65
CA PHE A 672 -1.03 15.22 3.70
C PHE A 672 -2.13 16.27 3.98
N VAL A 673 -2.03 16.84 5.17
CA VAL A 673 -2.95 17.87 5.66
C VAL A 673 -2.20 19.18 5.82
N ARG A 674 -2.78 20.24 5.30
CA ARG A 674 -2.35 21.63 5.52
C ARG A 674 -3.39 22.34 6.37
N SER A 675 -2.98 22.92 7.48
CA SER A 675 -3.90 23.66 8.35
C SER A 675 -3.35 25.03 8.74
N VAL A 676 -4.24 26.03 8.75
CA VAL A 676 -3.97 27.39 9.20
C VAL A 676 -4.37 27.48 10.65
N GLN A 677 -3.40 27.77 11.52
CA GLN A 677 -3.62 27.86 12.95
C GLN A 677 -4.27 29.21 13.33
N GLY A 678 -4.79 29.30 14.56
CA GLY A 678 -5.45 30.50 15.06
C GLY A 678 -4.57 31.76 15.10
N ASP A 679 -3.25 31.60 15.11
CA ASP A 679 -2.27 32.71 15.03
C ASP A 679 -1.87 33.07 13.59
N GLY A 680 -2.45 32.38 12.58
CA GLY A 680 -2.15 32.58 11.17
C GLY A 680 -0.94 31.77 10.67
N SER A 681 -0.24 31.01 11.52
CA SER A 681 0.80 30.10 11.10
C SER A 681 0.22 28.94 10.30
N VAL A 682 1.00 28.42 9.34
CA VAL A 682 0.61 27.27 8.54
C VAL A 682 1.40 26.06 8.96
N VAL A 683 0.68 24.99 9.28
CA VAL A 683 1.25 23.69 9.65
C VAL A 683 0.88 22.68 8.56
N VAL A 684 1.86 21.88 8.16
CA VAL A 684 1.68 20.80 7.20
C VAL A 684 2.18 19.50 7.83
N THR A 685 1.41 18.42 7.70
CA THR A 685 1.83 17.11 8.16
C THR A 685 2.94 16.55 7.26
N THR A 686 3.75 15.63 7.80
CA THR A 686 4.56 14.76 6.94
C THR A 686 3.62 13.97 6.02
N PRO A 687 3.91 13.87 4.72
CA PRO A 687 3.12 13.05 3.81
C PRO A 687 3.20 11.57 4.20
N VAL A 688 2.08 10.85 4.02
CA VAL A 688 2.01 9.40 4.16
C VAL A 688 1.61 8.76 2.83
N ALA A 689 2.08 7.55 2.58
CA ALA A 689 1.65 6.77 1.44
C ALA A 689 0.24 6.23 1.65
N VAL A 690 -0.58 6.29 0.61
CA VAL A 690 -1.91 5.70 0.56
C VAL A 690 -1.96 4.78 -0.65
N THR A 691 -2.20 3.51 -0.42
CA THR A 691 -2.36 2.51 -1.48
C THR A 691 -3.69 2.72 -2.18
N ILE A 692 -3.65 2.87 -3.50
CA ILE A 692 -4.84 2.97 -4.35
C ILE A 692 -5.08 1.62 -5.01
N VAL A 693 -6.29 1.11 -4.82
CA VAL A 693 -6.76 -0.14 -5.39
C VAL A 693 -8.00 0.10 -6.26
N PRO A 694 -8.33 -0.79 -7.20
CA PRO A 694 -9.51 -0.61 -8.06
C PRO A 694 -10.82 -0.51 -7.26
N GLN A 695 -10.93 -1.30 -6.19
CA GLN A 695 -12.06 -1.32 -5.25
C GLN A 695 -11.59 -1.82 -3.87
N ASN A 696 -12.24 -1.35 -2.83
CA ASN A 696 -12.15 -1.89 -1.47
C ASN A 696 -13.46 -1.55 -0.74
N PRO A 697 -14.51 -2.37 -0.92
CA PRO A 697 -15.85 -2.06 -0.45
C PRO A 697 -15.91 -1.99 1.08
N GLY A 698 -16.72 -1.07 1.61
CA GLY A 698 -17.06 -1.00 3.01
C GLY A 698 -18.53 -0.70 3.18
N ILE A 699 -19.23 -1.44 4.05
CA ILE A 699 -20.63 -1.23 4.41
C ILE A 699 -20.72 -0.34 5.63
N TYR A 700 -21.54 0.72 5.55
CA TYR A 700 -21.77 1.59 6.70
C TYR A 700 -22.51 0.88 7.82
N SER A 701 -22.07 1.09 9.05
CA SER A 701 -22.61 0.51 10.27
C SER A 701 -22.96 1.59 11.29
N GLN A 702 -23.70 1.21 12.33
CA GLN A 702 -23.92 2.10 13.47
C GLN A 702 -22.58 2.33 14.19
N SER A 703 -22.14 3.58 14.23
CA SER A 703 -20.86 3.91 14.85
C SER A 703 -20.89 3.65 16.36
N GLY A 704 -19.86 2.97 16.86
CA GLY A 704 -19.59 2.79 18.28
C GLY A 704 -20.29 1.61 18.97
N THR A 705 -21.02 0.78 18.24
CA THR A 705 -21.65 -0.42 18.82
C THR A 705 -21.04 -1.66 18.15
N PRO A 706 -20.00 -2.30 18.76
CA PRO A 706 -19.60 -3.64 18.34
C PRO A 706 -20.78 -4.59 18.48
N ASP A 707 -20.89 -5.57 17.60
CA ASP A 707 -21.85 -6.64 17.76
C ASP A 707 -21.55 -7.39 19.07
N PRO A 708 -22.55 -7.58 19.95
CA PRO A 708 -22.31 -8.23 21.23
C PRO A 708 -21.99 -9.73 21.09
N VAL A 709 -22.36 -10.35 19.97
CA VAL A 709 -22.12 -11.78 19.70
C VAL A 709 -20.87 -11.98 18.84
N LEU A 710 -20.69 -11.11 17.83
CA LEU A 710 -19.54 -11.09 16.93
C LEU A 710 -18.74 -9.81 17.13
N PRO A 711 -17.80 -9.76 18.08
CA PRO A 711 -17.03 -8.53 18.38
C PRO A 711 -16.23 -7.97 17.20
N SER A 712 -16.01 -8.75 16.15
CA SER A 712 -15.36 -8.36 14.90
C SER A 712 -16.35 -7.81 13.86
N ALA A 713 -17.66 -7.97 14.09
CA ALA A 713 -18.70 -7.40 13.25
C ALA A 713 -19.28 -6.14 13.91
N THR A 714 -19.92 -5.30 13.12
CA THR A 714 -20.64 -4.12 13.59
C THR A 714 -22.08 -4.21 13.18
N VAL A 715 -22.99 -3.65 14.00
CA VAL A 715 -24.42 -3.60 13.66
C VAL A 715 -24.59 -2.77 12.39
N GLY A 716 -25.12 -3.39 11.35
CA GLY A 716 -25.28 -2.78 10.03
C GLY A 716 -26.34 -1.72 9.96
N LEU A 717 -26.15 -0.73 9.10
CA LEU A 717 -27.22 0.16 8.64
C LEU A 717 -27.93 -0.51 7.45
N VAL A 718 -28.77 -1.49 7.76
CA VAL A 718 -29.57 -2.24 6.79
C VAL A 718 -30.99 -1.69 6.78
N TYR A 719 -31.54 -1.47 5.60
CA TYR A 719 -32.84 -0.83 5.43
C TYR A 719 -33.80 -1.72 4.64
N HIS A 720 -35.08 -1.73 4.97
CA HIS A 720 -36.14 -2.39 4.19
C HIS A 720 -36.27 -1.72 2.82
N GLY A 721 -36.29 -2.52 1.75
CA GLY A 721 -36.15 -2.03 0.39
C GLY A 721 -37.45 -1.84 -0.39
N SER A 722 -38.58 -2.45 0.04
CA SER A 722 -39.81 -2.44 -0.75
C SER A 722 -41.10 -2.31 0.09
N ASN A 723 -42.00 -1.43 -0.38
CA ASN A 723 -43.35 -1.32 0.17
C ASN A 723 -44.34 -2.41 -0.35
N ALA A 724 -43.89 -3.19 -1.34
CA ALA A 724 -44.70 -4.25 -1.95
C ALA A 724 -43.94 -5.57 -1.89
N ALA A 725 -44.67 -6.67 -1.81
CA ALA A 725 -44.07 -7.99 -1.90
C ALA A 725 -43.41 -8.21 -3.25
N VAL A 726 -42.27 -8.89 -3.22
CA VAL A 726 -41.42 -9.14 -4.40
C VAL A 726 -41.05 -10.61 -4.53
N GLY A 727 -40.60 -11.00 -5.72
CA GLY A 727 -40.01 -12.32 -6.00
C GLY A 727 -39.06 -12.20 -7.17
N VAL A 728 -38.12 -13.09 -7.29
CA VAL A 728 -37.12 -13.05 -8.36
C VAL A 728 -37.18 -14.34 -9.18
N VAL A 729 -37.13 -14.20 -10.50
CA VAL A 729 -36.97 -15.31 -11.44
C VAL A 729 -35.69 -15.11 -12.23
N SER A 730 -34.87 -16.16 -12.29
CA SER A 730 -33.63 -16.22 -13.05
C SER A 730 -33.86 -16.80 -14.44
N VAL A 731 -33.27 -16.22 -15.46
CA VAL A 731 -33.21 -16.72 -16.82
C VAL A 731 -31.75 -17.03 -17.12
N ASP A 732 -31.41 -18.32 -17.19
CA ASP A 732 -30.03 -18.79 -17.33
C ASP A 732 -29.90 -19.77 -18.49
N GLY A 733 -28.73 -20.34 -18.71
CA GLY A 733 -28.44 -21.33 -19.76
C GLY A 733 -28.09 -20.70 -21.10
N THR A 734 -28.57 -21.31 -22.19
CA THR A 734 -28.33 -20.86 -23.58
C THR A 734 -29.64 -20.68 -24.31
N ALA A 735 -29.82 -19.54 -24.97
CA ALA A 735 -31.01 -19.30 -25.79
C ALA A 735 -30.99 -20.16 -27.06
N SER A 736 -31.85 -21.20 -27.13
CA SER A 736 -31.99 -22.08 -28.28
C SER A 736 -33.38 -21.94 -28.88
N ALA A 737 -33.44 -21.76 -30.21
CA ALA A 737 -34.73 -21.55 -30.89
C ALA A 737 -35.67 -22.74 -30.73
N GLY A 738 -36.88 -22.48 -30.29
CA GLY A 738 -37.89 -23.50 -30.00
C GLY A 738 -38.03 -23.86 -28.53
N ASP A 739 -37.10 -23.45 -27.69
CA ASP A 739 -37.22 -23.52 -26.24
C ASP A 739 -38.40 -22.64 -25.76
N SER A 740 -38.97 -22.99 -24.62
CA SER A 740 -39.97 -22.12 -23.98
C SER A 740 -39.60 -21.82 -22.55
N ALA A 741 -39.68 -20.56 -22.20
CA ALA A 741 -39.52 -20.03 -20.87
C ALA A 741 -40.87 -19.59 -20.33
N THR A 742 -41.24 -20.05 -19.13
CA THR A 742 -42.56 -19.82 -18.54
C THR A 742 -42.44 -19.31 -17.13
N VAL A 743 -43.16 -18.28 -16.79
CA VAL A 743 -43.41 -17.83 -15.42
C VAL A 743 -44.89 -18.00 -15.14
N THR A 744 -45.25 -18.67 -14.07
CA THR A 744 -46.65 -18.86 -13.64
C THR A 744 -46.89 -18.06 -12.34
N ILE A 745 -47.92 -17.25 -12.33
CA ILE A 745 -48.34 -16.44 -11.19
C ILE A 745 -49.77 -16.92 -10.80
N GLU A 746 -49.92 -17.52 -9.62
CA GLU A 746 -51.07 -18.27 -9.23
C GLU A 746 -51.40 -19.37 -10.27
N GLU A 747 -52.51 -19.23 -11.02
CA GLU A 747 -52.93 -20.15 -12.10
C GLU A 747 -52.65 -19.60 -13.50
N ARG A 748 -52.02 -18.43 -13.63
CA ARG A 748 -51.77 -17.74 -14.90
C ARG A 748 -50.35 -17.92 -15.38
N SER A 749 -50.18 -18.58 -16.49
CA SER A 749 -48.85 -18.82 -17.11
C SER A 749 -48.54 -17.84 -18.22
N TYR A 750 -47.34 -17.26 -18.17
CA TYR A 750 -46.74 -16.35 -19.12
C TYR A 750 -45.58 -17.05 -19.79
N THR A 751 -45.77 -17.44 -21.06
CA THR A 751 -44.81 -18.27 -21.78
C THR A 751 -44.25 -17.49 -22.98
N TYR A 752 -42.93 -17.51 -23.12
CA TYR A 752 -42.23 -17.03 -24.31
C TYR A 752 -41.55 -18.21 -25.00
N THR A 753 -41.71 -18.31 -26.32
CA THR A 753 -41.00 -19.30 -27.16
C THR A 753 -39.80 -18.59 -27.81
N VAL A 754 -38.62 -19.09 -27.54
CA VAL A 754 -37.34 -18.55 -27.97
C VAL A 754 -37.24 -18.54 -29.50
N GLN A 755 -36.90 -17.43 -30.08
CA GLN A 755 -36.72 -17.28 -31.54
C GLN A 755 -35.25 -17.44 -31.90
N SER A 756 -35.00 -17.69 -33.21
CA SER A 756 -33.61 -17.76 -33.69
C SER A 756 -32.91 -16.41 -33.58
N GLY A 757 -31.81 -16.37 -32.87
CA GLY A 757 -31.00 -15.18 -32.63
C GLY A 757 -31.33 -14.44 -31.31
N ASP A 758 -32.28 -14.95 -30.55
CA ASP A 758 -32.54 -14.39 -29.20
C ASP A 758 -31.33 -14.58 -28.28
N THR A 759 -31.19 -13.63 -27.35
CA THR A 759 -30.30 -13.70 -26.18
C THR A 759 -31.13 -13.94 -24.92
N LEU A 760 -30.50 -14.20 -23.79
CA LEU A 760 -31.19 -14.31 -22.49
C LEU A 760 -31.91 -13.00 -22.14
N ASP A 761 -31.31 -11.85 -22.45
CA ASP A 761 -31.93 -10.53 -22.33
C ASP A 761 -33.27 -10.44 -23.11
N ASN A 762 -33.29 -10.94 -24.36
CA ASN A 762 -34.52 -10.93 -25.17
C ASN A 762 -35.61 -11.79 -24.54
N ILE A 763 -35.26 -12.96 -23.99
CA ILE A 763 -36.20 -13.84 -23.29
C ILE A 763 -36.74 -13.16 -22.02
N ARG A 764 -35.82 -12.58 -21.21
CA ARG A 764 -36.18 -11.83 -20.03
C ARG A 764 -37.16 -10.69 -20.35
N ASP A 765 -36.81 -9.86 -21.34
CA ASP A 765 -37.61 -8.68 -21.69
C ASP A 765 -38.99 -9.06 -22.28
N ALA A 766 -39.05 -10.14 -23.06
CA ALA A 766 -40.31 -10.67 -23.55
C ALA A 766 -41.22 -11.21 -22.41
N LEU A 767 -40.65 -11.92 -21.45
CA LEU A 767 -41.40 -12.37 -20.26
C LEU A 767 -41.85 -11.17 -19.43
N ILE A 768 -41.03 -10.16 -19.20
CA ILE A 768 -41.40 -8.93 -18.50
C ILE A 768 -42.60 -8.28 -19.19
N TYR A 769 -42.57 -8.17 -20.54
CA TYR A 769 -43.68 -7.62 -21.29
C TYR A 769 -44.96 -8.40 -21.08
N LEU A 770 -44.91 -9.75 -21.11
CA LEU A 770 -46.06 -10.62 -20.89
C LEU A 770 -46.59 -10.53 -19.45
N ILE A 771 -45.71 -10.59 -18.46
CA ILE A 771 -46.09 -10.55 -17.03
C ILE A 771 -46.68 -9.20 -16.66
N ASN A 772 -46.27 -8.10 -17.31
CA ASN A 772 -46.85 -6.81 -17.05
C ASN A 772 -48.32 -6.67 -17.45
N GLN A 773 -48.87 -7.69 -18.11
CA GLN A 773 -50.33 -7.82 -18.36
C GLN A 773 -51.06 -8.49 -17.16
N ASP A 774 -50.35 -9.03 -16.17
CA ASP A 774 -50.94 -9.65 -15.01
C ASP A 774 -51.69 -8.61 -14.13
N PRO A 775 -52.89 -8.96 -13.61
CA PRO A 775 -53.66 -8.02 -12.81
C PRO A 775 -53.07 -7.77 -11.41
N LYS A 776 -52.23 -8.70 -10.88
CA LYS A 776 -51.74 -8.65 -9.51
C LYS A 776 -50.23 -8.31 -9.42
N VAL A 777 -49.49 -8.59 -10.46
CA VAL A 777 -48.03 -8.48 -10.44
C VAL A 777 -47.52 -7.59 -11.59
N THR A 778 -46.50 -6.88 -11.35
CA THR A 778 -45.65 -6.22 -12.37
C THR A 778 -44.29 -6.88 -12.42
N ALA A 779 -43.59 -6.75 -13.54
CA ALA A 779 -42.25 -7.28 -13.71
C ALA A 779 -41.30 -6.18 -14.24
N SER A 780 -40.04 -6.26 -13.81
CA SER A 780 -38.95 -5.41 -14.30
C SER A 780 -37.64 -6.22 -14.34
N ALA A 781 -36.67 -5.79 -15.16
CA ALA A 781 -35.32 -6.34 -15.10
C ALA A 781 -34.61 -5.89 -13.81
N ALA A 782 -33.80 -6.78 -13.25
CA ALA A 782 -33.07 -6.50 -12.01
C ALA A 782 -31.67 -7.12 -12.01
N GLY A 783 -30.72 -6.37 -11.48
CA GLY A 783 -29.33 -6.82 -11.37
C GLY A 783 -28.57 -6.81 -12.69
N VAL A 784 -27.37 -7.41 -12.67
CA VAL A 784 -26.47 -7.52 -13.84
C VAL A 784 -26.62 -8.85 -14.57
N PHE A 785 -27.39 -9.78 -14.00
CA PHE A 785 -27.76 -11.04 -14.64
C PHE A 785 -29.18 -10.95 -15.19
N ASP A 786 -29.58 -11.91 -16.01
CA ASP A 786 -30.93 -11.96 -16.56
C ASP A 786 -31.94 -12.37 -15.48
N ARG A 787 -32.28 -11.40 -14.59
CA ARG A 787 -33.25 -11.53 -13.51
C ARG A 787 -34.51 -10.76 -13.84
N ILE A 788 -35.65 -11.37 -13.50
CA ILE A 788 -36.98 -10.74 -13.55
C ILE A 788 -37.41 -10.50 -12.11
N LEU A 789 -37.51 -9.23 -11.70
CA LEU A 789 -38.09 -8.84 -10.43
C LEU A 789 -39.63 -8.77 -10.60
N LEU A 790 -40.32 -9.64 -9.91
CA LEU A 790 -41.78 -9.63 -9.77
C LEU A 790 -42.16 -8.72 -8.59
N THR A 791 -43.14 -7.87 -8.74
CA THR A 791 -43.58 -6.93 -7.70
C THR A 791 -45.10 -6.94 -7.62
N ALA A 792 -45.65 -7.15 -6.45
CA ALA A 792 -47.10 -7.07 -6.23
C ALA A 792 -47.64 -5.64 -6.55
N ARG A 793 -48.75 -5.54 -7.28
CA ARG A 793 -49.38 -4.26 -7.57
C ARG A 793 -50.02 -3.60 -6.36
N ILE A 794 -50.39 -4.41 -5.34
CA ILE A 794 -50.91 -3.92 -4.08
C ILE A 794 -49.75 -3.82 -3.10
N GLN A 795 -49.54 -2.65 -2.51
CA GLN A 795 -48.58 -2.44 -1.46
C GLN A 795 -49.10 -2.93 -0.11
N GLY A 796 -48.19 -3.30 0.76
CA GLY A 796 -48.51 -3.82 2.10
C GLY A 796 -48.89 -5.31 2.12
N PRO A 797 -49.25 -5.84 3.29
CA PRO A 797 -49.43 -7.27 3.52
C PRO A 797 -50.48 -7.95 2.62
N GLU A 798 -51.37 -7.20 2.01
CA GLU A 798 -52.35 -7.73 1.04
C GLU A 798 -51.71 -8.21 -0.26
N GLY A 799 -50.49 -7.73 -0.56
CA GLY A 799 -49.67 -8.15 -1.70
C GLY A 799 -48.77 -9.34 -1.43
N ASP A 800 -48.59 -9.72 -0.17
CA ASP A 800 -47.75 -10.83 0.23
C ASP A 800 -48.37 -12.19 -0.12
N ASN A 801 -47.54 -13.22 -0.22
CA ASN A 801 -47.94 -14.60 -0.44
C ASN A 801 -48.63 -14.90 -1.79
N ILE A 802 -48.44 -14.10 -2.83
CA ILE A 802 -48.85 -14.44 -4.19
C ILE A 802 -47.90 -15.53 -4.71
N PRO A 803 -48.40 -16.78 -4.98
CA PRO A 803 -47.51 -17.84 -5.43
C PRO A 803 -47.03 -17.60 -6.86
N PHE A 804 -45.77 -17.96 -7.10
CA PHE A 804 -45.16 -17.94 -8.45
C PHE A 804 -44.19 -19.12 -8.64
N GLU A 805 -44.06 -19.53 -9.89
CA GLU A 805 -43.10 -20.57 -10.32
C GLU A 805 -42.48 -20.19 -11.65
N ALA A 806 -41.35 -20.80 -11.95
CA ALA A 806 -40.67 -20.67 -13.23
C ALA A 806 -40.32 -22.05 -13.78
N SER A 807 -40.45 -22.24 -15.08
CA SER A 807 -40.16 -23.53 -15.74
C SER A 807 -39.77 -23.33 -17.21
N SER A 808 -39.03 -24.31 -17.72
CA SER A 808 -38.69 -24.46 -19.14
C SER A 808 -39.27 -25.79 -19.65
N ASN A 809 -39.44 -25.92 -20.98
CA ASN A 809 -39.88 -27.18 -21.54
C ASN A 809 -38.81 -28.28 -21.39
N THR A 810 -39.19 -29.52 -21.40
CA THR A 810 -38.29 -30.67 -21.23
C THR A 810 -37.25 -30.71 -22.39
N GLY A 811 -36.00 -30.73 -22.00
CA GLY A 811 -34.87 -30.69 -22.94
C GLY A 811 -34.46 -29.30 -23.43
N SER A 812 -34.99 -28.22 -22.82
CA SER A 812 -34.60 -26.85 -23.08
C SER A 812 -33.19 -26.58 -22.61
N ASP A 813 -32.45 -25.80 -23.40
CA ASP A 813 -31.12 -25.23 -22.98
C ASP A 813 -31.29 -23.97 -22.13
N VAL A 814 -32.47 -23.35 -22.19
CA VAL A 814 -32.84 -22.23 -21.27
C VAL A 814 -33.25 -22.80 -19.93
N ILE A 815 -32.68 -22.27 -18.87
CA ILE A 815 -32.95 -22.66 -17.48
C ILE A 815 -33.74 -21.55 -16.79
N MET A 816 -34.97 -21.83 -16.36
CA MET A 816 -35.79 -20.89 -15.61
C MET A 816 -35.82 -21.30 -14.16
N THR A 817 -35.44 -20.42 -13.25
CA THR A 817 -35.41 -20.70 -11.81
C THR A 817 -36.18 -19.64 -11.03
N ALA A 818 -37.20 -20.04 -10.30
CA ALA A 818 -37.89 -19.18 -9.33
C ALA A 818 -37.07 -19.14 -8.03
N ILE A 819 -36.72 -17.97 -7.58
CA ILE A 819 -36.03 -17.72 -6.30
C ILE A 819 -37.13 -17.43 -5.27
N GLY A 820 -37.59 -18.49 -4.58
CA GLY A 820 -38.78 -18.48 -3.73
C GLY A 820 -40.00 -19.07 -4.44
N THR A 821 -41.08 -19.30 -3.68
CA THR A 821 -42.33 -19.86 -4.18
C THR A 821 -43.53 -18.91 -4.05
N MET A 822 -43.36 -17.83 -3.31
CA MET A 822 -44.36 -16.81 -3.04
C MET A 822 -43.69 -15.43 -3.04
N LEU A 823 -44.41 -14.39 -3.46
CA LEU A 823 -43.94 -13.03 -3.31
C LEU A 823 -43.83 -12.69 -1.82
N CYS A 824 -42.77 -12.11 -1.39
CA CYS A 824 -42.41 -11.72 -0.04
C CYS A 824 -41.60 -10.42 -0.10
N CYS A 825 -41.46 -9.64 0.85
CA CYS A 825 -42.33 -9.34 1.99
C CYS A 825 -42.47 -7.82 1.96
N SER A 826 -43.62 -7.29 2.06
CA SER A 826 -43.81 -5.84 2.08
C SER A 826 -43.40 -5.27 3.44
N ASN A 827 -42.68 -4.16 3.43
CA ASN A 827 -42.34 -3.39 4.62
C ASN A 827 -42.33 -1.87 4.27
N VAL A 828 -42.08 -1.03 5.26
CA VAL A 828 -41.93 0.41 5.01
C VAL A 828 -40.54 0.66 4.40
N ALA A 829 -40.48 0.85 3.09
CA ALA A 829 -39.24 1.09 2.39
C ALA A 829 -38.50 2.31 2.97
N GLY A 830 -37.20 2.14 3.25
CA GLY A 830 -36.36 3.14 3.89
C GLY A 830 -36.38 3.12 5.42
N SER A 831 -37.23 2.28 6.07
CA SER A 831 -37.09 2.07 7.51
C SER A 831 -35.88 1.18 7.84
N LEU A 832 -35.25 1.44 8.98
CA LEU A 832 -34.10 0.68 9.46
C LEU A 832 -34.56 -0.70 9.93
N VAL A 833 -33.80 -1.71 9.58
CA VAL A 833 -33.96 -3.08 10.14
C VAL A 833 -33.47 -3.06 11.57
N THR A 834 -34.36 -3.43 12.51
CA THR A 834 -34.08 -3.43 13.96
C THR A 834 -34.65 -4.71 14.60
N PRO A 835 -34.29 -5.04 15.84
CA PRO A 835 -34.92 -6.16 16.56
C PRO A 835 -36.46 -6.07 16.66
N GLU A 836 -37.00 -4.85 16.68
CA GLU A 836 -38.44 -4.59 16.72
C GLU A 836 -39.08 -4.64 15.33
N ASN A 837 -38.32 -4.46 14.28
CA ASN A 837 -38.73 -4.59 12.89
C ASN A 837 -37.63 -5.32 12.11
N PRO A 838 -37.49 -6.66 12.34
CA PRO A 838 -36.46 -7.46 11.68
C PRO A 838 -36.77 -7.69 10.21
N ALA A 839 -35.74 -7.94 9.42
CA ALA A 839 -35.92 -8.39 8.05
C ALA A 839 -36.47 -9.81 7.98
N LEU A 840 -37.04 -10.17 6.84
CA LEU A 840 -37.62 -11.49 6.58
C LEU A 840 -36.85 -12.20 5.45
N PRO A 841 -36.74 -13.53 5.46
CA PRO A 841 -36.21 -14.29 4.34
C PRO A 841 -36.97 -14.03 3.04
N GLY A 842 -36.25 -13.72 1.95
CA GLY A 842 -36.87 -13.36 0.68
C GLY A 842 -37.25 -11.88 0.54
N GLU A 843 -36.94 -11.05 1.52
CA GLU A 843 -37.16 -9.60 1.47
C GLU A 843 -36.10 -8.87 0.65
N ILE A 844 -36.49 -7.73 0.07
CA ILE A 844 -35.49 -6.78 -0.45
C ILE A 844 -35.04 -5.88 0.69
N VAL A 845 -33.73 -5.85 0.89
CA VAL A 845 -33.06 -4.90 1.78
C VAL A 845 -32.03 -4.09 0.99
N TYR A 846 -31.58 -2.97 1.54
CA TYR A 846 -30.44 -2.27 0.98
C TYR A 846 -29.50 -1.77 2.07
N VAL A 847 -28.24 -1.57 1.67
CA VAL A 847 -27.18 -0.97 2.49
C VAL A 847 -26.52 0.18 1.76
N TYR A 848 -25.92 1.06 2.52
CA TYR A 848 -25.02 2.07 1.98
C TYR A 848 -23.58 1.61 2.12
N ALA A 849 -22.80 1.86 1.06
CA ALA A 849 -21.41 1.44 0.97
C ALA A 849 -20.56 2.55 0.34
N THR A 850 -19.24 2.48 0.55
CA THR A 850 -18.26 3.28 -0.16
C THR A 850 -17.08 2.39 -0.58
N GLY A 851 -16.20 2.87 -1.47
CA GLY A 851 -15.05 2.10 -1.92
C GLY A 851 -15.34 1.08 -3.02
N LEU A 852 -16.48 1.16 -3.71
CA LEU A 852 -16.81 0.26 -4.81
C LEU A 852 -16.04 0.59 -6.11
N GLY A 853 -15.14 1.56 -6.07
CA GLY A 853 -14.32 1.95 -7.21
C GLY A 853 -15.06 2.79 -8.25
N LEU A 854 -14.48 2.88 -9.44
CA LEU A 854 -15.04 3.69 -10.52
C LEU A 854 -16.37 3.12 -10.99
N PRO A 855 -17.39 3.96 -11.18
CA PRO A 855 -18.63 3.54 -11.82
C PRO A 855 -18.50 3.53 -13.35
N VAL A 856 -19.20 2.59 -13.99
CA VAL A 856 -19.36 2.57 -15.43
C VAL A 856 -20.40 3.62 -15.83
N VAL A 857 -19.98 4.55 -16.66
CA VAL A 857 -20.86 5.60 -17.20
C VAL A 857 -20.60 5.77 -18.70
N THR A 858 -21.60 6.20 -19.44
CA THR A 858 -21.41 6.58 -20.84
C THR A 858 -20.49 7.80 -20.94
N ASP A 859 -19.84 8.01 -22.09
CA ASP A 859 -18.98 9.19 -22.28
C ASP A 859 -19.75 10.52 -22.08
N ALA A 860 -21.04 10.53 -22.34
CA ALA A 860 -21.91 11.68 -22.09
C ALA A 860 -22.11 11.95 -20.59
N ASP A 861 -22.13 10.89 -19.78
CA ASP A 861 -22.45 10.95 -18.35
C ASP A 861 -21.20 11.08 -17.46
N LYS A 862 -19.98 10.92 -18.01
CA LYS A 862 -18.71 11.07 -17.26
C LYS A 862 -18.63 12.39 -16.49
N THR A 863 -19.19 13.45 -17.02
CA THR A 863 -19.22 14.77 -16.38
C THR A 863 -20.12 14.85 -15.14
N LEU A 864 -20.97 13.85 -14.92
CA LEU A 864 -21.84 13.77 -13.74
C LEU A 864 -21.10 13.25 -12.50
N ILE A 865 -19.95 12.58 -12.70
CA ILE A 865 -19.12 12.06 -11.62
C ILE A 865 -17.94 13.00 -11.43
N GLN A 866 -18.01 13.79 -10.37
CA GLN A 866 -17.00 14.82 -10.07
C GLN A 866 -16.63 14.75 -8.59
N THR A 867 -15.37 15.00 -8.30
CA THR A 867 -14.84 15.06 -6.93
C THR A 867 -15.55 16.15 -6.13
N GLY A 868 -16.12 15.80 -4.99
CA GLY A 868 -16.79 16.73 -4.07
C GLY A 868 -18.19 17.18 -4.48
N ILE A 869 -18.68 16.76 -5.64
CA ILE A 869 -20.03 17.11 -6.12
C ILE A 869 -20.98 15.92 -5.94
N PRO A 870 -22.12 16.10 -5.28
CA PRO A 870 -23.12 15.05 -5.15
C PRO A 870 -23.60 14.54 -6.52
N TYR A 871 -23.72 13.22 -6.65
CA TYR A 871 -24.27 12.63 -7.87
C TYR A 871 -25.68 13.17 -8.11
N PRO A 872 -25.98 13.77 -9.28
CA PRO A 872 -27.20 14.54 -9.44
C PRO A 872 -28.47 13.68 -9.33
N PRO A 873 -29.54 14.16 -8.69
CA PRO A 873 -30.84 13.50 -8.70
C PRO A 873 -31.43 13.34 -10.11
N GLY A 874 -32.01 12.20 -10.40
CA GLY A 874 -32.57 11.87 -11.72
C GLY A 874 -31.53 11.48 -12.78
N SER A 875 -30.26 11.38 -12.42
CA SER A 875 -29.21 10.83 -13.29
C SER A 875 -29.39 9.33 -13.51
N PRO A 876 -28.83 8.78 -14.62
CA PRO A 876 -28.86 7.34 -14.86
C PRO A 876 -28.24 6.54 -13.72
N ASN A 877 -28.77 5.34 -13.44
CA ASN A 877 -28.11 4.42 -12.52
C ASN A 877 -26.72 4.07 -13.04
N THR A 878 -25.74 4.14 -12.16
CA THR A 878 -24.36 3.71 -12.44
C THR A 878 -24.15 2.32 -11.86
N VAL A 879 -23.25 1.55 -12.46
CA VAL A 879 -22.78 0.31 -11.87
C VAL A 879 -21.27 0.42 -11.66
N PRO A 880 -20.68 -0.16 -10.60
CA PRO A 880 -19.23 -0.27 -10.47
C PRO A 880 -18.62 -1.04 -11.64
N VAL A 881 -17.36 -0.76 -11.96
CA VAL A 881 -16.64 -1.47 -13.04
C VAL A 881 -16.61 -2.97 -12.77
N ASN A 882 -16.34 -3.36 -11.53
CA ASN A 882 -16.30 -4.75 -11.12
C ASN A 882 -17.63 -5.18 -10.49
N PHE A 883 -18.02 -6.40 -10.80
CA PHE A 883 -19.25 -7.02 -10.31
C PHE A 883 -19.29 -7.04 -8.77
N VAL A 884 -20.45 -6.72 -8.20
CA VAL A 884 -20.68 -6.79 -6.76
C VAL A 884 -21.48 -8.06 -6.46
N SER A 885 -20.97 -8.89 -5.56
CA SER A 885 -21.64 -10.04 -4.98
C SER A 885 -21.96 -9.80 -3.50
N SER A 886 -22.80 -10.61 -2.91
CA SER A 886 -23.18 -10.48 -1.50
C SER A 886 -23.48 -11.83 -0.87
N LEU A 887 -23.12 -11.97 0.41
CA LEU A 887 -23.54 -13.08 1.27
C LEU A 887 -24.32 -12.52 2.47
N ALA A 888 -25.45 -13.15 2.78
CA ALA A 888 -26.23 -12.91 4.00
C ALA A 888 -26.43 -14.25 4.73
N GLY A 889 -26.06 -14.33 6.03
CA GLY A 889 -26.14 -15.56 6.80
C GLY A 889 -25.46 -16.75 6.12
N GLY A 890 -24.31 -16.54 5.49
CA GLY A 890 -23.58 -17.56 4.74
C GLY A 890 -24.18 -17.95 3.37
N SER A 891 -25.38 -17.49 3.03
CA SER A 891 -26.05 -17.76 1.75
C SER A 891 -25.95 -16.58 0.81
N THR A 892 -25.95 -16.85 -0.50
CA THR A 892 -25.94 -15.79 -1.51
C THR A 892 -27.19 -14.92 -1.40
N ALA A 893 -27.00 -13.60 -1.30
CA ALA A 893 -28.03 -12.61 -1.51
C ALA A 893 -27.88 -12.00 -2.90
N ASP A 894 -28.95 -11.98 -3.71
CA ASP A 894 -28.88 -11.47 -5.06
C ASP A 894 -28.73 -9.94 -5.05
N VAL A 895 -27.68 -9.42 -5.68
CA VAL A 895 -27.49 -8.00 -5.85
C VAL A 895 -28.37 -7.50 -6.99
N LEU A 896 -29.44 -6.80 -6.67
CA LEU A 896 -30.37 -6.25 -7.66
C LEU A 896 -29.87 -4.94 -8.28
N SER A 897 -29.15 -4.15 -7.51
CA SER A 897 -28.40 -2.99 -8.01
C SER A 897 -27.29 -2.58 -7.04
N ALA A 898 -26.23 -2.01 -7.59
CA ALA A 898 -25.21 -1.29 -6.86
C ALA A 898 -24.90 -0.01 -7.66
N SER A 899 -25.23 1.16 -7.12
CA SER A 899 -25.09 2.42 -7.86
C SER A 899 -24.79 3.58 -6.94
N LEU A 900 -24.16 4.63 -7.49
CA LEU A 900 -23.99 5.88 -6.75
C LEU A 900 -25.35 6.42 -6.30
N LEU A 901 -25.43 6.75 -5.02
CA LEU A 901 -26.65 7.29 -4.43
C LEU A 901 -26.83 8.77 -4.83
N PRO A 902 -27.89 9.11 -5.56
CA PRO A 902 -28.16 10.51 -5.92
C PRO A 902 -28.26 11.43 -4.70
N GLY A 903 -27.68 12.62 -4.81
CA GLY A 903 -27.61 13.60 -3.73
C GLY A 903 -26.45 13.37 -2.74
N THR A 904 -25.61 12.38 -2.96
CA THR A 904 -24.47 12.07 -2.09
C THR A 904 -23.14 12.08 -2.84
N VAL A 905 -22.05 12.16 -2.09
CA VAL A 905 -20.67 12.15 -2.60
C VAL A 905 -20.00 10.85 -2.19
N GLY A 906 -19.59 10.01 -3.15
CA GLY A 906 -18.80 8.79 -2.91
C GLY A 906 -19.56 7.67 -2.19
N ILE A 907 -20.88 7.76 -2.06
CA ILE A 907 -21.73 6.76 -1.42
C ILE A 907 -22.50 5.97 -2.47
N PHE A 908 -22.48 4.65 -2.36
CA PHE A 908 -23.24 3.71 -3.18
C PHE A 908 -24.40 3.15 -2.37
N GLN A 909 -25.51 2.89 -3.04
CA GLN A 909 -26.60 2.08 -2.52
C GLN A 909 -26.51 0.69 -3.15
N VAL A 910 -26.45 -0.35 -2.33
CA VAL A 910 -26.47 -1.75 -2.77
C VAL A 910 -27.79 -2.37 -2.34
N VAL A 911 -28.61 -2.76 -3.30
CA VAL A 911 -29.94 -3.34 -3.11
C VAL A 911 -29.82 -4.86 -3.26
N LEU A 912 -30.29 -5.58 -2.26
CA LEU A 912 -30.12 -7.00 -2.10
C LEU A 912 -31.48 -7.69 -1.97
N HIS A 913 -31.65 -8.84 -2.61
CA HIS A 913 -32.75 -9.77 -2.36
C HIS A 913 -32.22 -10.92 -1.49
N LEU A 914 -32.72 -11.01 -0.28
CA LEU A 914 -32.31 -12.03 0.68
C LEU A 914 -32.76 -13.42 0.23
N ASN A 915 -31.97 -14.45 0.53
CA ASN A 915 -32.36 -15.82 0.25
C ASN A 915 -33.59 -16.20 1.09
N SER A 916 -34.59 -16.82 0.46
CA SER A 916 -35.83 -17.20 1.11
C SER A 916 -35.70 -18.38 2.09
N GLY A 917 -34.55 -19.07 2.06
CA GLY A 917 -34.22 -20.19 2.96
C GLY A 917 -33.41 -19.81 4.18
N LEU A 918 -33.17 -18.51 4.43
CA LEU A 918 -32.39 -18.05 5.58
C LEU A 918 -33.10 -18.42 6.90
N PRO A 919 -32.39 -18.97 7.88
CA PRO A 919 -32.91 -19.22 9.21
C PRO A 919 -33.10 -17.91 9.98
N SER A 920 -33.99 -17.92 10.98
CA SER A 920 -34.11 -16.81 11.93
C SER A 920 -32.83 -16.65 12.73
N ASN A 921 -32.19 -15.46 12.62
CA ASN A 921 -30.98 -15.16 13.36
C ASN A 921 -30.97 -13.66 13.71
N PRO A 922 -30.84 -13.28 15.00
CA PRO A 922 -30.80 -11.88 15.41
C PRO A 922 -29.53 -11.17 14.93
N ASP A 923 -28.49 -11.93 14.62
CA ASP A 923 -27.17 -11.42 14.23
C ASP A 923 -26.75 -11.96 12.85
N THR A 924 -27.71 -11.99 11.90
CA THR A 924 -27.41 -12.42 10.51
C THR A 924 -26.29 -11.60 9.91
N THR A 925 -25.23 -12.25 9.50
CA THR A 925 -24.07 -11.59 8.89
C THR A 925 -24.38 -11.11 7.47
N LEU A 926 -23.80 -9.99 7.07
CA LEU A 926 -23.87 -9.46 5.71
C LEU A 926 -22.51 -8.95 5.27
N THR A 927 -22.11 -9.35 4.07
CA THR A 927 -20.92 -8.84 3.38
C THR A 927 -21.23 -8.57 1.91
N ILE A 928 -20.48 -7.65 1.32
CA ILE A 928 -20.41 -7.47 -0.13
C ILE A 928 -18.97 -7.72 -0.58
N ALA A 929 -18.79 -8.21 -1.79
CA ALA A 929 -17.49 -8.51 -2.34
C ALA A 929 -17.39 -8.08 -3.81
N GLN A 930 -16.19 -7.69 -4.21
CA GLN A 930 -15.82 -7.38 -5.59
C GLN A 930 -14.47 -8.00 -5.86
N ASP A 931 -14.41 -8.96 -6.78
CA ASP A 931 -13.19 -9.73 -7.06
C ASP A 931 -12.64 -10.36 -5.76
N ILE A 932 -11.41 -10.04 -5.39
CA ILE A 932 -10.76 -10.54 -4.16
C ILE A 932 -11.04 -9.68 -2.91
N TYR A 933 -11.70 -8.54 -3.06
CA TYR A 933 -11.94 -7.59 -1.98
C TYR A 933 -13.30 -7.84 -1.34
N VAL A 934 -13.30 -8.08 -0.05
CA VAL A 934 -14.52 -8.31 0.76
C VAL A 934 -14.68 -7.15 1.75
N SER A 935 -15.90 -6.68 1.94
CA SER A 935 -16.21 -5.63 2.91
C SER A 935 -16.00 -6.08 4.36
N ASN A 936 -16.08 -5.14 5.29
CA ASN A 936 -16.34 -5.45 6.69
C ASN A 936 -17.60 -6.28 6.83
N VAL A 937 -17.65 -7.12 7.87
CA VAL A 937 -18.86 -7.88 8.23
C VAL A 937 -19.78 -6.96 9.03
N VAL A 938 -21.03 -6.87 8.63
CA VAL A 938 -22.08 -6.22 9.41
C VAL A 938 -23.16 -7.24 9.76
N THR A 939 -23.89 -7.01 10.85
CA THR A 939 -24.99 -7.87 11.28
C THR A 939 -26.31 -7.12 11.26
N PHE A 940 -27.39 -7.86 11.07
CA PHE A 940 -28.76 -7.35 11.16
C PHE A 940 -29.73 -8.45 11.64
N PRO A 941 -30.79 -8.07 12.34
CA PRO A 941 -31.76 -9.05 12.79
C PRO A 941 -32.65 -9.58 11.65
N LEU A 942 -32.80 -10.91 11.58
CA LEU A 942 -33.64 -11.61 10.64
C LEU A 942 -34.55 -12.57 11.40
N THR A 943 -35.84 -12.56 11.08
CA THR A 943 -36.85 -13.45 11.71
C THR A 943 -37.52 -14.24 10.61
N GLY A 944 -37.51 -15.59 10.69
CA GLY A 944 -38.26 -16.45 9.81
C GLY A 944 -39.78 -16.39 10.10
N TYR A 945 -40.57 -16.86 9.14
CA TYR A 945 -42.00 -16.99 9.28
C TYR A 945 -42.37 -18.01 10.36
#